data_bc8e861c6ad32338b3569627daff2c50
#
_entry.id   bc8e861c6ad32338b3569627daff2c50
#
_cell.length_a   1.000
_cell.length_b   1.000
_cell.length_c   1.000
_cell.angle_alpha   90.00
_cell.angle_beta   90.00
_cell.angle_gamma   90.00
#
_symmetry.space_group_name_H-M   'P 1'
#
loop_
_entity.id
_entity.type
_entity.pdbx_description
1 polymer ?
#
loop_
_entity_poly.entity_id
_entity_poly.type
_entity_poly.pdbx_seq_one_letter_code
_entity_poly.pdbx_strand_id
1 'polypeptide(L)'
;MEGETTILNKIENNKRLTKEEIAFMVNGFLDKSVSENVMSKFLLLVKEKGLSYKETFYLTDAMIKSGEVLDLSDINKVVVDKHSTGGVGDKVTFLVSPIVSALGIGVMKMSGRSLGFTGGTIDKLESIPGYRVKITNEEFRNNVNNVGVSVISQTSALAPADKKIYALRDEIGAVESIPLIASSIMSKKIASGAKYIVIDLKVGKGAFMKNVKDAKTLAKYMIKIGKYFDRKVVCVLTRMDSPLGYTVGNAIEVKEAIEFFDGKQEKRLLELVTTISSYMVSLGANVSYKTARKQVIEVIKNGKAKEKFYEWISNQGGDLSSIVLSENKAIVKSKESGYISEIKPLEIAELVSSLGAGRVKKEDNIDLSVGVRLFKTLYDKVEIGDIIGEIYYKDYVNDMESKLTNSIKITSIKTKEKDIVIGVIKWVILMKKSLSLLLTFFLFTIKLNAIENISINRETLVPDFSKETRVYNVYVLSSTEIITINATGEENELITGTGSKSLKKGLNVFEINSYINDILTESYTLNITRGEDVFDNETSRLEDLSITGYNIDFKSDNFNYEISLNEDEDLEVIYKVSNPKMNVKVSETNDLITIKVISENKKNESVYKVKINKEVKVNAVALKSSFFDKKKFDKFELKIIRISIISVVFIIMSVLFYLIFVKYKKKKNF
;
A
#
# COMPACT_ATOMS: atom_id res chain seq x y z
N MET A 1 -38.37 -1.49 -7.52
CA MET A 1 -38.63 -0.41 -8.52
C MET A 1 -38.54 1.00 -7.92
N GLU A 2 -39.25 1.35 -6.83
CA GLU A 2 -39.13 2.71 -6.23
C GLU A 2 -37.72 3.03 -5.69
N GLY A 3 -37.07 2.08 -5.03
CA GLY A 3 -35.72 2.28 -4.49
C GLY A 3 -34.66 2.48 -5.54
N GLU A 4 -34.67 1.69 -6.62
CA GLU A 4 -33.73 1.78 -7.75
C GLU A 4 -33.81 3.14 -8.43
N THR A 5 -35.04 3.58 -8.76
CA THR A 5 -35.29 4.87 -9.43
C THR A 5 -34.81 6.03 -8.54
N THR A 6 -35.04 5.95 -7.23
CA THR A 6 -34.58 6.97 -6.27
C THR A 6 -33.05 7.05 -6.23
N ILE A 7 -32.34 5.90 -6.24
CA ILE A 7 -30.88 5.87 -6.22
C ILE A 7 -30.29 6.46 -7.51
N LEU A 8 -30.82 6.08 -8.67
CA LEU A 8 -30.38 6.61 -9.96
C LEU A 8 -30.59 8.11 -10.05
N ASN A 9 -31.78 8.62 -9.66
CA ASN A 9 -32.10 10.05 -9.61
C ASN A 9 -31.18 10.83 -8.66
N LYS A 10 -30.75 10.22 -7.55
CA LYS A 10 -29.76 10.85 -6.65
C LYS A 10 -28.44 11.10 -7.35
N ILE A 11 -27.91 10.11 -8.08
CA ILE A 11 -26.63 10.25 -8.79
C ILE A 11 -26.76 11.30 -9.91
N GLU A 12 -27.83 11.24 -10.71
CA GLU A 12 -28.09 12.20 -11.79
C GLU A 12 -28.09 13.64 -11.27
N ASN A 13 -28.70 13.86 -10.09
CA ASN A 13 -28.77 15.16 -9.43
C ASN A 13 -27.57 15.46 -8.52
N ASN A 14 -26.44 14.74 -8.64
CA ASN A 14 -25.23 14.90 -7.84
C ASN A 14 -25.46 14.82 -6.31
N LYS A 15 -26.51 14.12 -5.87
CA LYS A 15 -26.78 13.84 -4.45
C LYS A 15 -25.98 12.63 -3.99
N ARG A 16 -25.59 12.62 -2.72
CA ARG A 16 -24.81 11.53 -2.13
C ARG A 16 -25.66 10.30 -1.85
N LEU A 17 -25.04 9.14 -2.06
CA LEU A 17 -25.64 7.86 -1.72
C LEU A 17 -25.28 7.45 -0.30
N THR A 18 -26.23 6.82 0.39
CA THR A 18 -25.97 6.19 1.68
C THR A 18 -25.27 4.82 1.52
N LYS A 19 -24.82 4.29 2.64
CA LYS A 19 -24.21 2.94 2.68
C LYS A 19 -25.21 1.86 2.27
N GLU A 20 -26.43 2.01 2.75
CA GLU A 20 -27.56 1.08 2.50
C GLU A 20 -27.96 1.08 1.02
N GLU A 21 -28.02 2.25 0.38
CA GLU A 21 -28.34 2.38 -1.03
C GLU A 21 -27.29 1.72 -1.92
N ILE A 22 -26.03 1.91 -1.62
CA ILE A 22 -24.93 1.26 -2.36
C ILE A 22 -24.95 -0.25 -2.12
N ALA A 23 -25.15 -0.68 -0.87
CA ALA A 23 -25.25 -2.10 -0.53
C ALA A 23 -26.47 -2.76 -1.21
N PHE A 24 -27.61 -2.06 -1.30
CA PHE A 24 -28.80 -2.52 -2.02
C PHE A 24 -28.47 -2.77 -3.51
N MET A 25 -27.79 -1.84 -4.20
CA MET A 25 -27.43 -2.00 -5.60
C MET A 25 -26.47 -3.19 -5.80
N VAL A 26 -25.44 -3.32 -4.95
CA VAL A 26 -24.44 -4.39 -5.09
C VAL A 26 -25.00 -5.77 -4.78
N ASN A 27 -25.73 -5.91 -3.67
CA ASN A 27 -26.31 -7.18 -3.25
C ASN A 27 -27.46 -7.58 -4.16
N GLY A 28 -28.34 -6.63 -4.51
CA GLY A 28 -29.45 -6.87 -5.42
C GLY A 28 -28.99 -7.27 -6.81
N PHE A 29 -27.85 -6.77 -7.31
CA PHE A 29 -27.28 -7.26 -8.56
C PHE A 29 -26.71 -8.69 -8.41
N LEU A 30 -26.18 -9.03 -7.25
CA LEU A 30 -25.65 -10.37 -6.98
C LEU A 30 -26.76 -11.42 -6.90
N ASP A 31 -27.87 -11.14 -6.21
CA ASP A 31 -29.02 -12.02 -6.04
C ASP A 31 -30.08 -11.90 -7.15
N LYS A 32 -29.85 -11.01 -8.13
CA LYS A 32 -30.71 -10.72 -9.30
C LYS A 32 -32.01 -9.94 -8.98
N SER A 33 -32.18 -9.37 -7.78
CA SER A 33 -33.29 -8.48 -7.46
C SER A 33 -33.13 -7.11 -8.13
N VAL A 34 -31.89 -6.68 -8.40
CA VAL A 34 -31.56 -5.54 -9.27
C VAL A 34 -31.20 -6.06 -10.65
N SER A 35 -31.93 -5.61 -11.67
CA SER A 35 -31.73 -6.04 -13.05
C SER A 35 -30.40 -5.51 -13.62
N GLU A 36 -29.88 -6.22 -14.64
CA GLU A 36 -28.67 -5.80 -15.34
C GLU A 36 -28.78 -4.42 -15.99
N ASN A 37 -29.94 -4.09 -16.54
CA ASN A 37 -30.22 -2.77 -17.10
C ASN A 37 -30.13 -1.65 -16.05
N VAL A 38 -30.65 -1.88 -14.84
CA VAL A 38 -30.57 -0.91 -13.73
C VAL A 38 -29.13 -0.76 -13.27
N MET A 39 -28.43 -1.88 -13.11
CA MET A 39 -27.00 -1.86 -12.71
C MET A 39 -26.12 -1.19 -13.77
N SER A 40 -26.39 -1.42 -15.06
CA SER A 40 -25.70 -0.76 -16.17
C SER A 40 -25.87 0.77 -16.11
N LYS A 41 -27.10 1.26 -15.89
CA LYS A 41 -27.36 2.69 -15.70
C LYS A 41 -26.62 3.25 -14.49
N PHE A 42 -26.65 2.52 -13.38
CA PHE A 42 -25.91 2.91 -12.17
C PHE A 42 -24.40 3.07 -12.45
N LEU A 43 -23.79 2.10 -13.11
CA LEU A 43 -22.35 2.09 -13.43
C LEU A 43 -21.96 3.19 -14.42
N LEU A 44 -22.80 3.47 -15.41
CA LEU A 44 -22.59 4.56 -16.36
C LEU A 44 -22.71 5.93 -15.69
N LEU A 45 -23.70 6.12 -14.82
CA LEU A 45 -23.84 7.33 -14.02
C LEU A 45 -22.63 7.51 -13.08
N VAL A 46 -22.16 6.46 -12.43
CA VAL A 46 -20.93 6.51 -11.60
C VAL A 46 -19.70 6.82 -12.46
N LYS A 47 -19.62 6.33 -13.70
CA LYS A 47 -18.54 6.70 -14.63
C LYS A 47 -18.57 8.19 -14.95
N GLU A 48 -19.74 8.76 -15.19
CA GLU A 48 -19.93 10.16 -15.56
C GLU A 48 -19.77 11.13 -14.38
N LYS A 49 -20.45 10.87 -13.28
CA LYS A 49 -20.55 11.80 -12.12
C LYS A 49 -19.47 11.52 -11.06
N GLY A 50 -18.88 10.32 -11.06
CA GLY A 50 -17.95 9.85 -10.03
C GLY A 50 -18.64 9.46 -8.74
N LEU A 51 -17.82 9.00 -7.77
CA LEU A 51 -18.22 8.77 -6.37
C LEU A 51 -17.25 9.53 -5.47
N SER A 52 -17.76 10.05 -4.35
CA SER A 52 -16.88 10.54 -3.28
C SER A 52 -16.06 9.42 -2.67
N TYR A 53 -15.03 9.76 -1.89
CA TYR A 53 -14.26 8.76 -1.16
C TYR A 53 -15.16 7.89 -0.26
N LYS A 54 -16.11 8.50 0.44
CA LYS A 54 -17.03 7.82 1.36
C LYS A 54 -17.93 6.81 0.62
N GLU A 55 -18.52 7.21 -0.50
CA GLU A 55 -19.32 6.32 -1.35
C GLU A 55 -18.48 5.19 -1.94
N THR A 56 -17.22 5.47 -2.33
CA THR A 56 -16.29 4.46 -2.80
C THR A 56 -15.93 3.45 -1.71
N PHE A 57 -15.82 3.89 -0.44
CA PHE A 57 -15.64 2.98 0.70
C PHE A 57 -16.85 2.08 0.89
N TYR A 58 -18.08 2.61 0.78
CA TYR A 58 -19.31 1.84 0.88
C TYR A 58 -19.40 0.78 -0.23
N LEU A 59 -19.05 1.16 -1.45
CA LEU A 59 -18.99 0.23 -2.59
C LEU A 59 -17.96 -0.88 -2.35
N THR A 60 -16.79 -0.52 -1.86
CA THR A 60 -15.73 -1.48 -1.52
C THR A 60 -16.19 -2.42 -0.39
N ASP A 61 -16.84 -1.90 0.65
CA ASP A 61 -17.38 -2.68 1.77
C ASP A 61 -18.43 -3.70 1.30
N ALA A 62 -19.37 -3.25 0.46
CA ALA A 62 -20.40 -4.12 -0.11
C ALA A 62 -19.78 -5.24 -0.97
N MET A 63 -18.77 -4.93 -1.78
CA MET A 63 -18.05 -5.92 -2.58
C MET A 63 -17.30 -6.94 -1.70
N ILE A 64 -16.63 -6.49 -0.62
CA ILE A 64 -15.96 -7.38 0.33
C ILE A 64 -16.95 -8.31 1.01
N LYS A 65 -18.06 -7.75 1.52
CA LYS A 65 -19.09 -8.48 2.26
C LYS A 65 -19.92 -9.44 1.40
N SER A 66 -19.84 -9.29 0.09
CA SER A 66 -20.51 -10.22 -0.85
C SER A 66 -19.92 -11.62 -0.86
N GLY A 67 -18.73 -11.83 -0.28
CA GLY A 67 -18.04 -13.10 -0.27
C GLY A 67 -17.22 -13.32 1.00
N GLU A 68 -16.30 -14.27 0.92
CA GLU A 68 -15.41 -14.63 2.01
C GLU A 68 -14.27 -13.63 2.16
N VAL A 69 -13.79 -13.48 3.39
CA VAL A 69 -12.53 -12.83 3.73
C VAL A 69 -11.58 -13.87 4.28
N LEU A 70 -10.39 -13.98 3.70
CA LEU A 70 -9.41 -14.95 4.17
C LEU A 70 -8.89 -14.56 5.54
N ASP A 71 -8.98 -15.50 6.48
CA ASP A 71 -8.29 -15.42 7.73
C ASP A 71 -6.83 -15.87 7.56
N LEU A 72 -5.90 -14.99 7.95
CA LEU A 72 -4.46 -15.23 7.91
C LEU A 72 -3.86 -15.41 9.31
N SER A 73 -4.70 -15.69 10.32
CA SER A 73 -4.30 -15.77 11.72
C SER A 73 -3.33 -16.92 12.01
N ASP A 74 -3.38 -17.99 11.22
CA ASP A 74 -2.51 -19.17 11.31
C ASP A 74 -1.21 -19.02 10.48
N ILE A 75 -1.00 -17.89 9.83
CA ILE A 75 0.25 -17.61 9.13
C ILE A 75 1.25 -16.98 10.10
N ASN A 76 2.38 -17.66 10.29
CA ASN A 76 3.44 -17.27 11.22
C ASN A 76 4.40 -16.19 10.65
N LYS A 77 4.09 -15.62 9.50
CA LYS A 77 4.86 -14.56 8.83
C LYS A 77 4.00 -13.32 8.62
N VAL A 78 4.63 -12.16 8.64
CA VAL A 78 3.95 -10.93 8.17
C VAL A 78 3.72 -11.05 6.68
N VAL A 79 2.47 -10.92 6.24
CA VAL A 79 2.08 -11.04 4.83
C VAL A 79 1.97 -9.67 4.18
N VAL A 80 2.64 -9.52 3.04
CA VAL A 80 2.55 -8.33 2.16
C VAL A 80 2.06 -8.77 0.79
N ASP A 81 0.98 -8.16 0.30
CA ASP A 81 0.48 -8.42 -1.06
C ASP A 81 0.99 -7.35 -2.04
N LYS A 82 1.20 -7.75 -3.28
CA LYS A 82 1.54 -6.86 -4.40
C LYS A 82 0.48 -6.93 -5.47
N HIS A 83 0.00 -5.78 -5.93
CA HIS A 83 -0.89 -5.70 -7.09
C HIS A 83 -0.23 -4.88 -8.20
N SER A 84 -0.43 -5.28 -9.45
CA SER A 84 -0.13 -4.47 -10.62
C SER A 84 -1.41 -4.09 -11.32
N THR A 85 -1.50 -2.86 -11.81
CA THR A 85 -2.66 -2.42 -12.62
C THR A 85 -2.64 -2.95 -14.05
N GLY A 86 -1.69 -3.83 -14.36
CA GLY A 86 -1.55 -4.46 -15.68
C GLY A 86 -0.55 -3.71 -16.58
N GLY A 87 0.18 -4.48 -17.36
CA GLY A 87 1.18 -3.97 -18.30
C GLY A 87 1.67 -5.07 -19.24
N VAL A 88 2.46 -4.67 -20.23
CA VAL A 88 3.04 -5.58 -21.24
C VAL A 88 4.40 -6.09 -20.73
N GLY A 89 4.60 -7.40 -20.73
CA GLY A 89 5.81 -8.03 -20.20
C GLY A 89 5.87 -8.01 -18.68
N ASP A 90 4.72 -7.93 -17.97
CA ASP A 90 4.69 -7.80 -16.50
C ASP A 90 4.95 -9.14 -15.79
N LYS A 91 6.24 -9.48 -15.69
CA LYS A 91 6.77 -10.60 -14.93
C LYS A 91 7.16 -10.24 -13.49
N VAL A 92 6.87 -9.01 -13.03
CA VAL A 92 7.32 -8.47 -11.73
C VAL A 92 6.94 -9.36 -10.54
N THR A 93 5.80 -10.07 -10.59
CA THR A 93 5.39 -10.99 -9.52
C THR A 93 6.40 -12.12 -9.32
N PHE A 94 6.95 -12.68 -10.41
CA PHE A 94 7.95 -13.76 -10.36
C PHE A 94 9.26 -13.33 -9.71
N LEU A 95 9.56 -12.04 -9.78
CA LEU A 95 10.80 -11.46 -9.27
C LEU A 95 10.64 -10.96 -7.83
N VAL A 96 9.59 -10.19 -7.54
CA VAL A 96 9.42 -9.59 -6.22
C VAL A 96 9.03 -10.61 -5.15
N SER A 97 8.23 -11.64 -5.50
CA SER A 97 7.75 -12.62 -4.51
C SER A 97 8.89 -13.38 -3.84
N PRO A 98 9.82 -14.00 -4.57
CA PRO A 98 10.94 -14.71 -3.94
C PRO A 98 11.94 -13.77 -3.27
N ILE A 99 12.17 -12.56 -3.79
CA ILE A 99 13.04 -11.55 -3.16
C ILE A 99 12.53 -11.18 -1.77
N VAL A 100 11.24 -10.88 -1.67
CA VAL A 100 10.59 -10.48 -0.40
C VAL A 100 10.55 -11.66 0.58
N SER A 101 10.26 -12.85 0.07
CA SER A 101 10.22 -14.07 0.88
C SER A 101 11.60 -14.49 1.40
N ALA A 102 12.67 -14.31 0.63
CA ALA A 102 14.04 -14.55 1.07
C ALA A 102 14.45 -13.65 2.26
N LEU A 103 13.71 -12.58 2.52
CA LEU A 103 13.85 -11.70 3.68
C LEU A 103 12.86 -12.00 4.81
N GLY A 104 12.23 -13.19 4.79
CA GLY A 104 11.36 -13.68 5.87
C GLY A 104 9.91 -13.17 5.82
N ILE A 105 9.51 -12.40 4.81
CA ILE A 105 8.18 -11.84 4.68
C ILE A 105 7.32 -12.74 3.78
N GLY A 106 6.09 -13.03 4.22
CA GLY A 106 5.14 -13.85 3.46
C GLY A 106 4.56 -13.08 2.26
N VAL A 107 4.48 -13.75 1.11
CA VAL A 107 3.78 -13.27 -0.08
C VAL A 107 2.64 -14.23 -0.41
N MET A 108 1.43 -13.81 -0.12
CA MET A 108 0.21 -14.57 -0.39
C MET A 108 -0.61 -13.84 -1.44
N LYS A 109 -0.61 -14.35 -2.67
CA LYS A 109 -1.15 -13.62 -3.81
C LYS A 109 -2.19 -14.41 -4.58
N MET A 110 -3.36 -13.78 -4.77
CA MET A 110 -4.34 -14.22 -5.76
C MET A 110 -4.25 -13.35 -7.00
N SER A 111 -4.22 -13.99 -8.18
CA SER A 111 -4.10 -13.31 -9.45
C SER A 111 -5.11 -13.86 -10.47
N GLY A 112 -5.42 -13.05 -11.48
CA GLY A 112 -6.30 -13.43 -12.57
C GLY A 112 -5.53 -13.96 -13.78
N ARG A 113 -6.27 -14.61 -14.70
CA ARG A 113 -5.86 -14.81 -16.09
C ARG A 113 -6.02 -13.49 -16.84
N SER A 114 -5.32 -13.35 -17.94
CA SER A 114 -5.49 -12.21 -18.83
C SER A 114 -6.72 -12.37 -19.72
N LEU A 115 -7.32 -11.23 -20.04
CA LEU A 115 -8.23 -11.05 -21.15
C LEU A 115 -7.73 -9.84 -21.96
N GLY A 116 -7.64 -9.98 -23.28
CA GLY A 116 -7.07 -8.94 -24.15
C GLY A 116 -5.54 -9.04 -24.30
N PHE A 117 -4.88 -7.89 -24.44
CA PHE A 117 -3.49 -7.80 -24.92
C PHE A 117 -2.41 -8.17 -23.92
N THR A 118 -2.72 -8.27 -22.63
CA THR A 118 -1.68 -8.48 -21.60
C THR A 118 -1.72 -9.91 -21.05
N GLY A 119 -0.59 -10.62 -21.06
CA GLY A 119 -0.48 -11.93 -20.44
C GLY A 119 -0.72 -11.86 -18.93
N GLY A 120 -1.62 -12.72 -18.40
CA GLY A 120 -1.90 -12.80 -16.96
C GLY A 120 -0.82 -13.52 -16.17
N THR A 121 -0.68 -13.19 -14.88
CA THR A 121 0.25 -13.92 -14.02
C THR A 121 -0.08 -15.42 -13.95
N ILE A 122 -1.35 -15.79 -13.98
CA ILE A 122 -1.78 -17.19 -13.94
C ILE A 122 -1.41 -17.91 -15.22
N ASP A 123 -1.58 -17.30 -16.39
CA ASP A 123 -1.20 -17.89 -17.68
C ASP A 123 0.30 -18.18 -17.74
N LYS A 124 1.12 -17.25 -17.18
CA LYS A 124 2.57 -17.47 -17.07
C LYS A 124 2.93 -18.60 -16.10
N LEU A 125 2.24 -18.72 -14.96
CA LEU A 125 2.43 -19.84 -14.02
C LEU A 125 2.02 -21.18 -14.65
N GLU A 126 0.95 -21.20 -15.44
CA GLU A 126 0.50 -22.40 -16.16
C GLU A 126 1.44 -22.81 -17.30
N SER A 127 2.34 -21.92 -17.75
CA SER A 127 3.40 -22.28 -18.68
C SER A 127 4.53 -23.08 -18.03
N ILE A 128 4.54 -23.19 -16.69
CA ILE A 128 5.48 -24.01 -15.94
C ILE A 128 4.85 -25.39 -15.76
N PRO A 129 5.38 -26.45 -16.38
CA PRO A 129 4.83 -27.80 -16.26
C PRO A 129 4.67 -28.22 -14.80
N GLY A 130 3.51 -28.77 -14.45
CA GLY A 130 3.20 -29.24 -13.10
C GLY A 130 2.76 -28.18 -12.10
N TYR A 131 2.91 -26.87 -12.36
CA TYR A 131 2.54 -25.81 -11.41
C TYR A 131 1.05 -25.78 -11.12
N ARG A 132 0.67 -25.89 -9.86
CA ARG A 132 -0.74 -25.93 -9.40
C ARG A 132 -1.25 -24.53 -9.05
N VAL A 133 -2.03 -23.92 -9.96
CA VAL A 133 -2.68 -22.62 -9.73
C VAL A 133 -4.00 -22.71 -8.95
N LYS A 134 -4.56 -23.93 -8.82
CA LYS A 134 -5.75 -24.22 -8.02
C LYS A 134 -5.36 -25.16 -6.89
N ILE A 135 -5.36 -24.67 -5.69
CA ILE A 135 -5.09 -25.41 -4.44
C ILE A 135 -6.12 -24.99 -3.40
N THR A 136 -6.23 -25.75 -2.31
CA THR A 136 -7.13 -25.40 -1.20
C THR A 136 -6.63 -24.16 -0.43
N ASN A 137 -7.54 -23.54 0.34
CA ASN A 137 -7.15 -22.42 1.22
C ASN A 137 -6.12 -22.86 2.26
N GLU A 138 -6.18 -24.10 2.74
CA GLU A 138 -5.22 -24.69 3.67
C GLU A 138 -3.83 -24.84 3.02
N GLU A 139 -3.75 -25.49 1.86
CA GLU A 139 -2.47 -25.59 1.11
C GLU A 139 -1.89 -24.22 0.80
N PHE A 140 -2.76 -23.24 0.48
CA PHE A 140 -2.34 -21.87 0.20
C PHE A 140 -1.65 -21.22 1.40
N ARG A 141 -2.21 -21.37 2.61
CA ARG A 141 -1.58 -20.90 3.85
C ARG A 141 -0.33 -21.68 4.22
N ASN A 142 -0.37 -23.01 4.10
CA ASN A 142 0.75 -23.89 4.41
C ASN A 142 1.97 -23.58 3.52
N ASN A 143 1.77 -23.30 2.23
CA ASN A 143 2.83 -22.88 1.34
C ASN A 143 3.51 -21.58 1.81
N VAL A 144 2.73 -20.61 2.29
CA VAL A 144 3.29 -19.35 2.83
C VAL A 144 4.05 -19.60 4.13
N ASN A 145 3.55 -20.47 5.01
CA ASN A 145 4.27 -20.83 6.25
C ASN A 145 5.59 -21.54 5.95
N ASN A 146 5.59 -22.49 5.04
CA ASN A 146 6.76 -23.30 4.74
C ASN A 146 7.77 -22.54 3.90
N VAL A 147 7.38 -22.05 2.73
CA VAL A 147 8.27 -21.43 1.74
C VAL A 147 8.25 -19.91 1.79
N GLY A 148 7.15 -19.31 2.24
CA GLY A 148 6.96 -17.87 2.29
C GLY A 148 6.29 -17.28 1.05
N VAL A 149 6.05 -18.06 0.00
CA VAL A 149 5.35 -17.61 -1.21
C VAL A 149 4.28 -18.61 -1.60
N SER A 150 3.10 -18.10 -1.95
CA SER A 150 2.13 -18.85 -2.73
C SER A 150 1.35 -17.93 -3.66
N VAL A 151 1.21 -18.32 -4.94
CA VAL A 151 0.45 -17.57 -5.95
C VAL A 151 -0.54 -18.49 -6.61
N ILE A 152 -1.83 -18.13 -6.53
CA ILE A 152 -2.94 -18.95 -7.04
C ILE A 152 -3.89 -18.14 -7.92
N SER A 153 -4.75 -18.84 -8.64
CA SER A 153 -5.84 -18.19 -9.37
C SER A 153 -6.90 -17.70 -8.38
N GLN A 154 -7.56 -16.58 -8.73
CA GLN A 154 -8.68 -16.05 -7.95
C GLN A 154 -9.79 -17.08 -7.81
N THR A 155 -10.28 -17.27 -6.58
CA THR A 155 -11.47 -18.06 -6.30
C THR A 155 -12.73 -17.24 -6.57
N SER A 156 -13.84 -17.92 -6.84
CA SER A 156 -15.15 -17.26 -6.99
C SER A 156 -15.75 -16.82 -5.65
N ALA A 157 -15.18 -17.27 -4.53
CA ALA A 157 -15.66 -16.94 -3.19
C ALA A 157 -15.24 -15.54 -2.73
N LEU A 158 -14.11 -15.00 -3.24
CA LEU A 158 -13.62 -13.68 -2.86
C LEU A 158 -14.29 -12.59 -3.70
N ALA A 159 -14.99 -11.67 -3.03
CA ALA A 159 -15.67 -10.52 -3.63
C ALA A 159 -16.46 -10.89 -4.91
N PRO A 160 -17.42 -11.85 -4.89
CA PRO A 160 -18.15 -12.32 -6.06
C PRO A 160 -18.95 -11.21 -6.76
N ALA A 161 -19.42 -10.20 -5.99
CA ALA A 161 -20.08 -9.05 -6.57
C ALA A 161 -19.15 -8.26 -7.50
N ASP A 162 -17.88 -8.07 -7.12
CA ASP A 162 -16.91 -7.41 -8.00
C ASP A 162 -16.72 -8.17 -9.31
N LYS A 163 -16.67 -9.50 -9.29
CA LYS A 163 -16.53 -10.31 -10.51
C LYS A 163 -17.66 -10.07 -11.49
N LYS A 164 -18.92 -10.03 -11.01
CA LYS A 164 -20.10 -9.75 -11.85
C LYS A 164 -20.12 -8.30 -12.33
N ILE A 165 -19.85 -7.35 -11.43
CA ILE A 165 -19.82 -5.92 -11.74
C ILE A 165 -18.72 -5.62 -12.76
N TYR A 166 -17.54 -6.20 -12.61
CA TYR A 166 -16.43 -5.99 -13.56
C TYR A 166 -16.77 -6.51 -14.96
N ALA A 167 -17.38 -7.69 -15.07
CA ALA A 167 -17.81 -8.24 -16.34
C ALA A 167 -18.82 -7.32 -17.06
N LEU A 168 -19.81 -6.81 -16.32
CA LEU A 168 -20.78 -5.86 -16.85
C LEU A 168 -20.13 -4.53 -17.26
N ARG A 169 -19.17 -4.01 -16.44
CA ARG A 169 -18.41 -2.79 -16.78
C ARG A 169 -17.64 -2.91 -18.07
N ASP A 170 -17.07 -4.09 -18.33
CA ASP A 170 -16.32 -4.37 -19.56
C ASP A 170 -17.24 -4.32 -20.78
N GLU A 171 -18.40 -4.96 -20.67
CA GLU A 171 -19.42 -5.01 -21.71
C GLU A 171 -19.98 -3.62 -22.08
N ILE A 172 -20.30 -2.79 -21.06
CA ILE A 172 -20.91 -1.46 -21.26
C ILE A 172 -19.88 -0.32 -21.38
N GLY A 173 -18.58 -0.61 -21.45
CA GLY A 173 -17.52 0.39 -21.57
C GLY A 173 -17.34 1.28 -20.32
N ALA A 174 -17.66 0.78 -19.12
CA ALA A 174 -17.52 1.53 -17.86
C ALA A 174 -16.25 1.17 -17.07
N VAL A 175 -15.21 0.64 -17.73
CA VAL A 175 -13.98 0.19 -17.07
C VAL A 175 -13.14 1.35 -16.53
N GLU A 176 -13.14 2.51 -17.19
CA GLU A 176 -12.19 3.62 -16.92
C GLU A 176 -12.52 4.49 -15.70
N SER A 177 -13.61 4.25 -14.99
CA SER A 177 -14.02 5.02 -13.81
C SER A 177 -13.06 4.80 -12.63
N ILE A 178 -12.36 5.86 -12.17
CA ILE A 178 -11.37 5.78 -11.09
C ILE A 178 -11.96 5.21 -9.78
N PRO A 179 -13.14 5.64 -9.27
CA PRO A 179 -13.74 5.04 -8.08
C PRO A 179 -14.03 3.55 -8.24
N LEU A 180 -14.54 3.14 -9.41
CA LEU A 180 -14.85 1.74 -9.72
C LEU A 180 -13.58 0.89 -9.84
N ILE A 181 -12.50 1.42 -10.44
CA ILE A 181 -11.19 0.75 -10.49
C ILE A 181 -10.65 0.56 -9.07
N ALA A 182 -10.66 1.62 -8.26
CA ALA A 182 -10.16 1.57 -6.89
C ALA A 182 -10.91 0.56 -6.03
N SER A 183 -12.26 0.55 -6.09
CA SER A 183 -13.11 -0.40 -5.35
C SER A 183 -12.86 -1.84 -5.79
N SER A 184 -12.78 -2.09 -7.10
CA SER A 184 -12.52 -3.41 -7.66
C SER A 184 -11.16 -3.98 -7.25
N ILE A 185 -10.10 -3.18 -7.29
CA ILE A 185 -8.76 -3.62 -6.84
C ILE A 185 -8.76 -3.87 -5.34
N MET A 186 -9.23 -2.88 -4.57
CA MET A 186 -9.09 -2.91 -3.12
C MET A 186 -10.00 -3.92 -2.44
N SER A 187 -11.21 -4.17 -2.97
CA SER A 187 -12.10 -5.20 -2.40
C SER A 187 -11.44 -6.58 -2.40
N LYS A 188 -10.82 -6.97 -3.51
CA LYS A 188 -10.09 -8.25 -3.61
C LYS A 188 -8.85 -8.30 -2.72
N LYS A 189 -8.10 -7.19 -2.63
CA LYS A 189 -6.89 -7.12 -1.81
C LYS A 189 -7.18 -7.13 -0.31
N ILE A 190 -8.28 -6.53 0.10
CA ILE A 190 -8.74 -6.56 1.48
C ILE A 190 -9.32 -7.94 1.82
N ALA A 191 -10.15 -8.50 0.94
CA ALA A 191 -10.71 -9.85 1.12
C ALA A 191 -9.63 -10.94 1.16
N SER A 192 -8.48 -10.76 0.50
CA SER A 192 -7.34 -11.68 0.63
C SER A 192 -6.61 -11.61 1.97
N GLY A 193 -6.99 -10.72 2.89
CA GLY A 193 -6.55 -10.68 4.28
C GLY A 193 -5.25 -9.91 4.55
N ALA A 194 -4.45 -9.56 3.54
CA ALA A 194 -3.16 -8.89 3.73
C ALA A 194 -3.30 -7.51 4.40
N LYS A 195 -2.53 -7.27 5.48
CA LYS A 195 -2.48 -5.98 6.17
C LYS A 195 -1.70 -4.92 5.38
N TYR A 196 -0.69 -5.34 4.63
CA TYR A 196 0.21 -4.48 3.86
C TYR A 196 0.06 -4.73 2.37
N ILE A 197 -0.11 -3.67 1.59
CA ILE A 197 -0.37 -3.77 0.15
C ILE A 197 0.53 -2.77 -0.59
N VAL A 198 1.29 -3.28 -1.57
CA VAL A 198 2.06 -2.45 -2.50
C VAL A 198 1.41 -2.51 -3.88
N ILE A 199 1.02 -1.36 -4.40
CA ILE A 199 0.42 -1.23 -5.73
C ILE A 199 1.47 -0.72 -6.71
N ASP A 200 1.78 -1.54 -7.71
CA ASP A 200 2.54 -1.15 -8.89
C ASP A 200 1.56 -0.53 -9.90
N LEU A 201 1.41 0.80 -9.85
CA LEU A 201 0.45 1.55 -10.63
C LEU A 201 1.09 2.00 -11.94
N LYS A 202 0.79 1.28 -13.01
CA LYS A 202 1.32 1.51 -14.35
C LYS A 202 0.73 2.77 -14.98
N VAL A 203 1.59 3.58 -15.61
CA VAL A 203 1.25 4.84 -16.27
C VAL A 203 1.91 4.90 -17.64
N GLY A 204 1.16 5.19 -18.68
CA GLY A 204 1.69 5.35 -20.03
C GLY A 204 0.89 4.63 -21.12
N LYS A 205 1.46 4.56 -22.31
CA LYS A 205 0.78 4.03 -23.52
C LYS A 205 0.30 2.59 -23.34
N GLY A 206 1.07 1.74 -22.65
CA GLY A 206 0.76 0.33 -22.38
C GLY A 206 -0.02 0.07 -21.08
N ALA A 207 -0.60 1.09 -20.45
CA ALA A 207 -1.32 0.99 -19.18
C ALA A 207 -2.75 1.51 -19.26
N PHE A 208 -3.59 1.16 -18.27
CA PHE A 208 -4.92 1.76 -18.09
C PHE A 208 -4.82 3.26 -17.80
N MET A 209 -3.94 3.67 -16.88
CA MET A 209 -3.71 5.08 -16.58
C MET A 209 -2.80 5.71 -17.64
N LYS A 210 -3.37 6.57 -18.47
CA LYS A 210 -2.62 7.22 -19.58
C LYS A 210 -1.74 8.37 -19.10
N ASN A 211 -2.07 9.01 -17.98
CA ASN A 211 -1.35 10.17 -17.46
C ASN A 211 -1.13 10.09 -15.94
N VAL A 212 -0.16 10.87 -15.46
CA VAL A 212 0.27 10.89 -14.05
C VAL A 212 -0.79 11.50 -13.13
N LYS A 213 -1.64 12.43 -13.63
CA LYS A 213 -2.68 13.09 -12.83
C LYS A 213 -3.74 12.09 -12.40
N ASP A 214 -4.25 11.30 -13.33
CA ASP A 214 -5.28 10.28 -13.05
C ASP A 214 -4.71 9.14 -12.21
N ALA A 215 -3.46 8.73 -12.48
CA ALA A 215 -2.75 7.75 -11.66
C ALA A 215 -2.59 8.22 -10.20
N LYS A 216 -2.24 9.49 -9.97
CA LYS A 216 -2.19 10.07 -8.62
C LYS A 216 -3.55 10.09 -7.95
N THR A 217 -4.62 10.36 -8.70
CA THR A 217 -6.00 10.34 -8.18
C THR A 217 -6.39 8.92 -7.79
N LEU A 218 -6.16 7.93 -8.66
CA LEU A 218 -6.42 6.51 -8.35
C LEU A 218 -5.64 6.05 -7.12
N ALA A 219 -4.34 6.40 -7.03
CA ALA A 219 -3.53 6.08 -5.86
C ALA A 219 -4.11 6.64 -4.56
N LYS A 220 -4.60 7.90 -4.57
CA LYS A 220 -5.25 8.51 -3.40
C LYS A 220 -6.51 7.76 -2.98
N TYR A 221 -7.36 7.33 -3.94
CA TYR A 221 -8.52 6.49 -3.64
C TYR A 221 -8.11 5.19 -2.97
N MET A 222 -7.17 4.44 -3.56
CA MET A 222 -6.72 3.15 -3.02
C MET A 222 -6.08 3.29 -1.62
N ILE A 223 -5.28 4.32 -1.40
CA ILE A 223 -4.67 4.58 -0.09
C ILE A 223 -5.73 4.93 0.95
N LYS A 224 -6.72 5.77 0.60
CA LYS A 224 -7.83 6.13 1.51
C LYS A 224 -8.73 4.93 1.80
N ILE A 225 -9.05 4.08 0.80
CA ILE A 225 -9.75 2.82 1.01
C ILE A 225 -8.95 1.92 1.96
N GLY A 226 -7.65 1.76 1.69
CA GLY A 226 -6.78 0.96 2.56
C GLY A 226 -6.84 1.43 4.00
N LYS A 227 -6.73 2.74 4.24
CA LYS A 227 -6.85 3.33 5.58
C LYS A 227 -8.20 3.04 6.22
N TYR A 228 -9.30 3.20 5.49
CA TYR A 228 -10.66 2.93 6.00
C TYR A 228 -10.81 1.48 6.51
N PHE A 229 -10.13 0.53 5.86
CA PHE A 229 -10.14 -0.89 6.22
C PHE A 229 -8.91 -1.35 7.03
N ASP A 230 -8.20 -0.44 7.67
CA ASP A 230 -6.97 -0.74 8.45
C ASP A 230 -5.92 -1.52 7.62
N ARG A 231 -5.65 -1.05 6.42
CA ARG A 231 -4.59 -1.59 5.55
C ARG A 231 -3.57 -0.50 5.22
N LYS A 232 -2.29 -0.81 5.36
CA LYS A 232 -1.22 0.10 4.92
C LYS A 232 -0.97 -0.10 3.43
N VAL A 233 -1.25 0.93 2.64
CA VAL A 233 -1.14 0.89 1.16
C VAL A 233 -0.06 1.85 0.70
N VAL A 234 0.84 1.37 -0.16
CA VAL A 234 1.83 2.18 -0.90
C VAL A 234 1.59 2.00 -2.39
N CYS A 235 1.46 3.11 -3.11
CA CYS A 235 1.34 3.11 -4.57
C CYS A 235 2.63 3.62 -5.19
N VAL A 236 3.30 2.79 -5.97
CA VAL A 236 4.46 3.13 -6.79
C VAL A 236 3.99 3.39 -8.21
N LEU A 237 4.10 4.63 -8.67
CA LEU A 237 3.75 5.00 -10.05
C LEU A 237 4.92 4.66 -10.97
N THR A 238 4.67 3.82 -11.96
CA THR A 238 5.70 3.26 -12.83
C THR A 238 5.37 3.45 -14.31
N ARG A 239 6.39 3.69 -15.14
CA ARG A 239 6.20 3.88 -16.58
C ARG A 239 5.86 2.56 -17.26
N MET A 240 4.93 2.64 -18.21
CA MET A 240 4.55 1.58 -19.13
C MET A 240 4.57 2.09 -20.58
N ASP A 241 5.64 2.84 -20.91
CA ASP A 241 5.87 3.41 -22.25
C ASP A 241 6.58 2.43 -23.19
N SER A 242 7.08 1.32 -22.66
CA SER A 242 7.65 0.16 -23.35
C SER A 242 7.32 -1.12 -22.59
N PRO A 243 7.47 -2.32 -23.18
CA PRO A 243 7.43 -3.56 -22.44
C PRO A 243 8.43 -3.57 -21.29
N LEU A 244 8.15 -4.36 -20.23
CA LEU A 244 9.07 -4.56 -19.11
C LEU A 244 10.05 -5.70 -19.42
N GLY A 245 11.34 -5.40 -19.31
CA GLY A 245 12.40 -6.34 -19.64
C GLY A 245 12.49 -6.61 -21.13
N TYR A 246 12.97 -7.79 -21.47
CA TYR A 246 13.29 -8.19 -22.85
C TYR A 246 12.20 -9.06 -23.50
N THR A 247 11.25 -9.60 -22.75
CA THR A 247 10.30 -10.59 -23.32
C THR A 247 8.85 -10.23 -23.08
N VAL A 248 8.02 -10.62 -24.04
CA VAL A 248 6.54 -10.53 -23.99
C VAL A 248 5.95 -11.86 -24.43
N GLY A 249 5.12 -12.49 -23.58
CA GLY A 249 4.49 -13.78 -23.79
C GLY A 249 4.13 -14.45 -22.47
N ASN A 250 4.15 -15.78 -22.42
CA ASN A 250 3.89 -16.53 -21.19
C ASN A 250 5.17 -17.26 -20.72
N ALA A 251 5.50 -18.42 -21.26
CA ALA A 251 6.70 -19.18 -20.91
C ALA A 251 8.00 -18.38 -21.07
N ILE A 252 8.08 -17.57 -22.12
CA ILE A 252 9.27 -16.76 -22.38
C ILE A 252 9.53 -15.71 -21.31
N GLU A 253 8.49 -15.17 -20.65
CA GLU A 253 8.64 -14.25 -19.53
C GLU A 253 9.09 -14.97 -18.25
N VAL A 254 8.70 -16.24 -18.07
CA VAL A 254 9.21 -17.08 -16.96
C VAL A 254 10.69 -17.38 -17.18
N LYS A 255 11.10 -17.70 -18.43
CA LYS A 255 12.51 -17.87 -18.76
C LYS A 255 13.33 -16.62 -18.50
N GLU A 256 12.81 -15.43 -18.81
CA GLU A 256 13.48 -14.18 -18.45
C GLU A 256 13.57 -13.98 -16.93
N ALA A 257 12.58 -14.43 -16.15
CA ALA A 257 12.67 -14.39 -14.70
C ALA A 257 13.81 -15.29 -14.16
N ILE A 258 14.05 -16.47 -14.76
CA ILE A 258 15.21 -17.30 -14.46
C ILE A 258 16.50 -16.54 -14.81
N GLU A 259 16.60 -16.02 -16.02
CA GLU A 259 17.75 -15.25 -16.51
C GLU A 259 18.05 -14.02 -15.66
N PHE A 260 17.01 -13.35 -15.12
CA PHE A 260 17.16 -12.22 -14.20
C PHE A 260 17.92 -12.64 -12.93
N PHE A 261 17.59 -13.78 -12.35
CA PHE A 261 18.30 -14.32 -11.20
C PHE A 261 19.70 -14.88 -11.55
N ASP A 262 19.97 -15.16 -12.82
CA ASP A 262 21.28 -15.51 -13.35
C ASP A 262 22.14 -14.28 -13.68
N GLY A 263 21.65 -13.07 -13.36
CA GLY A 263 22.39 -11.82 -13.57
C GLY A 263 22.14 -11.13 -14.91
N LYS A 264 21.33 -11.68 -15.81
CA LYS A 264 20.93 -11.02 -17.07
C LYS A 264 19.73 -10.09 -16.82
N GLN A 265 20.01 -8.92 -16.26
CA GLN A 265 19.00 -8.00 -15.75
C GLN A 265 18.88 -6.77 -16.66
N GLU A 266 17.69 -6.55 -17.23
CA GLU A 266 17.40 -5.26 -17.85
C GLU A 266 17.35 -4.15 -16.77
N LYS A 267 18.03 -3.04 -17.00
CA LYS A 267 18.28 -1.98 -16.02
C LYS A 267 16.98 -1.41 -15.41
N ARG A 268 15.98 -1.14 -16.23
CA ARG A 268 14.70 -0.56 -15.81
C ARG A 268 13.86 -1.58 -15.04
N LEU A 269 13.86 -2.85 -15.48
CA LEU A 269 13.20 -3.93 -14.76
C LEU A 269 13.84 -4.17 -13.40
N LEU A 270 15.17 -4.17 -13.30
CA LEU A 270 15.90 -4.30 -12.03
C LEU A 270 15.54 -3.16 -11.06
N GLU A 271 15.51 -1.92 -11.54
CA GLU A 271 15.14 -0.76 -10.70
C GLU A 271 13.68 -0.85 -10.21
N LEU A 272 12.75 -1.24 -11.09
CA LEU A 272 11.36 -1.46 -10.74
C LEU A 272 11.21 -2.53 -9.66
N VAL A 273 11.81 -3.71 -9.89
CA VAL A 273 11.76 -4.86 -8.97
C VAL A 273 12.38 -4.50 -7.62
N THR A 274 13.55 -3.86 -7.64
CA THR A 274 14.22 -3.40 -6.42
C THR A 274 13.34 -2.41 -5.64
N THR A 275 12.70 -1.46 -6.33
CA THR A 275 11.83 -0.46 -5.68
C THR A 275 10.59 -1.09 -5.07
N ILE A 276 9.87 -1.94 -5.82
CA ILE A 276 8.64 -2.60 -5.32
C ILE A 276 8.99 -3.51 -4.13
N SER A 277 10.03 -4.36 -4.27
CA SER A 277 10.47 -5.26 -3.20
C SER A 277 10.88 -4.48 -1.94
N SER A 278 11.57 -3.33 -2.10
CA SER A 278 11.97 -2.50 -0.98
C SER A 278 10.80 -1.92 -0.22
N TYR A 279 9.71 -1.50 -0.90
CA TYR A 279 8.49 -1.07 -0.21
C TYR A 279 7.76 -2.23 0.45
N MET A 280 7.72 -3.42 -0.16
CA MET A 280 7.15 -4.60 0.47
C MET A 280 7.91 -4.98 1.74
N VAL A 281 9.25 -4.98 1.69
CA VAL A 281 10.12 -5.27 2.84
C VAL A 281 10.01 -4.18 3.91
N SER A 282 10.01 -2.91 3.51
CA SER A 282 9.85 -1.78 4.44
C SER A 282 8.55 -1.88 5.24
N LEU A 283 7.44 -2.24 4.59
CA LEU A 283 6.15 -2.43 5.26
C LEU A 283 6.11 -3.69 6.12
N GLY A 284 6.62 -4.81 5.60
CA GLY A 284 6.51 -6.12 6.26
C GLY A 284 7.45 -6.27 7.45
N ALA A 285 8.68 -5.76 7.34
CA ALA A 285 9.68 -5.80 8.42
C ALA A 285 9.69 -4.54 9.30
N ASN A 286 8.84 -3.56 9.00
CA ASN A 286 8.80 -2.26 9.69
C ASN A 286 10.16 -1.55 9.74
N VAL A 287 10.88 -1.53 8.62
CA VAL A 287 12.20 -0.88 8.50
C VAL A 287 12.16 0.27 7.50
N SER A 288 13.14 1.16 7.56
CA SER A 288 13.23 2.26 6.60
C SER A 288 13.36 1.74 5.15
N TYR A 289 12.84 2.49 4.18
CA TYR A 289 13.01 2.16 2.75
C TYR A 289 14.50 2.00 2.37
N LYS A 290 15.38 2.83 2.93
CA LYS A 290 16.83 2.76 2.66
C LYS A 290 17.43 1.44 3.16
N THR A 291 17.04 1.00 4.35
CA THR A 291 17.45 -0.30 4.93
C THR A 291 16.90 -1.46 4.09
N ALA A 292 15.61 -1.45 3.81
CA ALA A 292 14.96 -2.46 2.98
C ALA A 292 15.63 -2.58 1.60
N ARG A 293 15.96 -1.45 0.96
CA ARG A 293 16.61 -1.44 -0.36
C ARG A 293 18.01 -2.08 -0.32
N LYS A 294 18.79 -1.86 0.74
CA LYS A 294 20.08 -2.53 0.92
C LYS A 294 19.90 -4.04 1.03
N GLN A 295 18.95 -4.50 1.85
CA GLN A 295 18.65 -5.92 2.03
C GLN A 295 18.16 -6.58 0.73
N VAL A 296 17.29 -5.91 -0.02
CA VAL A 296 16.79 -6.39 -1.33
C VAL A 296 17.93 -6.56 -2.33
N ILE A 297 18.81 -5.57 -2.45
CA ILE A 297 19.98 -5.66 -3.36
C ILE A 297 20.89 -6.82 -2.94
N GLU A 298 21.09 -7.02 -1.66
CA GLU A 298 21.94 -8.09 -1.12
C GLU A 298 21.40 -9.48 -1.45
N VAL A 299 20.09 -9.74 -1.22
CA VAL A 299 19.52 -11.09 -1.49
C VAL A 299 19.43 -11.41 -2.98
N ILE A 300 19.34 -10.39 -3.85
CA ILE A 300 19.48 -10.58 -5.30
C ILE A 300 20.91 -11.00 -5.64
N LYS A 301 21.92 -10.30 -5.09
CA LYS A 301 23.34 -10.52 -5.41
C LYS A 301 23.89 -11.83 -4.86
N ASN A 302 23.49 -12.23 -3.66
CA ASN A 302 24.01 -13.43 -2.98
C ASN A 302 23.30 -14.73 -3.38
N GLY A 303 22.33 -14.69 -4.31
CA GLY A 303 21.61 -15.84 -4.84
C GLY A 303 20.45 -16.36 -4.01
N LYS A 304 20.23 -15.88 -2.77
CA LYS A 304 19.12 -16.34 -1.91
C LYS A 304 17.74 -16.12 -2.54
N ALA A 305 17.57 -15.03 -3.30
CA ALA A 305 16.33 -14.79 -4.02
C ALA A 305 16.11 -15.81 -5.15
N LYS A 306 17.18 -16.25 -5.84
CA LYS A 306 17.14 -17.34 -6.84
C LYS A 306 16.72 -18.66 -6.20
N GLU A 307 17.40 -19.05 -5.11
CA GLU A 307 17.06 -20.27 -4.35
C GLU A 307 15.59 -20.27 -3.95
N LYS A 308 15.10 -19.15 -3.42
CA LYS A 308 13.71 -18.99 -3.01
C LYS A 308 12.73 -19.04 -4.20
N PHE A 309 13.13 -18.58 -5.38
CA PHE A 309 12.33 -18.69 -6.60
C PHE A 309 12.12 -20.16 -6.99
N TYR A 310 13.19 -20.94 -7.03
CA TYR A 310 13.13 -22.39 -7.33
C TYR A 310 12.33 -23.14 -6.27
N GLU A 311 12.57 -22.87 -4.98
CA GLU A 311 11.84 -23.46 -3.86
C GLU A 311 10.32 -23.19 -3.97
N TRP A 312 9.92 -21.94 -4.25
CA TRP A 312 8.52 -21.59 -4.43
C TRP A 312 7.87 -22.38 -5.57
N ILE A 313 8.48 -22.36 -6.75
CA ILE A 313 7.91 -23.01 -7.94
C ILE A 313 7.79 -24.52 -7.72
N SER A 314 8.85 -25.16 -7.21
CA SER A 314 8.87 -26.59 -6.91
C SER A 314 7.84 -26.97 -5.83
N ASN A 315 7.69 -26.17 -4.76
CA ASN A 315 6.73 -26.43 -3.69
C ASN A 315 5.27 -26.43 -4.20
N GLN A 316 4.95 -25.67 -5.26
CA GLN A 316 3.63 -25.71 -5.93
C GLN A 316 3.58 -26.70 -7.11
N GLY A 317 4.54 -27.62 -7.23
CA GLY A 317 4.58 -28.71 -8.20
C GLY A 317 5.19 -28.33 -9.55
N GLY A 318 5.69 -27.10 -9.72
CA GLY A 318 6.25 -26.64 -10.99
C GLY A 318 7.68 -27.09 -11.25
N ASP A 319 7.98 -27.39 -12.50
CA ASP A 319 9.33 -27.73 -12.98
C ASP A 319 9.82 -26.67 -13.98
N LEU A 320 10.73 -25.81 -13.53
CA LEU A 320 11.33 -24.75 -14.35
C LEU A 320 12.23 -25.28 -15.46
N SER A 321 12.76 -26.49 -15.33
CA SER A 321 13.65 -27.11 -16.33
C SER A 321 12.87 -27.60 -17.56
N SER A 322 11.61 -27.93 -17.38
CA SER A 322 10.71 -28.47 -18.42
C SER A 322 9.93 -27.39 -19.20
N ILE A 323 10.23 -26.09 -19.00
CA ILE A 323 9.56 -25.01 -19.75
C ILE A 323 10.01 -25.04 -21.21
N VAL A 324 9.03 -25.18 -22.11
CA VAL A 324 9.25 -25.25 -23.55
C VAL A 324 8.81 -23.94 -24.22
N LEU A 325 9.62 -23.48 -25.17
CA LEU A 325 9.25 -22.46 -26.15
C LEU A 325 9.05 -23.10 -27.51
N SER A 326 8.30 -22.46 -28.40
CA SER A 326 8.18 -22.92 -29.78
C SER A 326 9.55 -23.06 -30.44
N GLU A 327 9.73 -24.11 -31.23
CA GLU A 327 10.94 -24.35 -32.00
C GLU A 327 11.06 -23.39 -33.19
N ASN A 328 9.93 -22.94 -33.74
CA ASN A 328 9.93 -22.00 -34.87
C ASN A 328 10.30 -20.59 -34.38
N LYS A 329 11.26 -19.99 -35.07
CA LYS A 329 11.75 -18.64 -34.77
C LYS A 329 11.91 -17.80 -36.02
N ALA A 330 11.51 -16.53 -35.92
CA ALA A 330 11.85 -15.51 -36.89
C ALA A 330 12.76 -14.45 -36.26
N ILE A 331 13.90 -14.20 -36.91
CA ILE A 331 14.88 -13.22 -36.46
C ILE A 331 14.56 -11.87 -37.10
N VAL A 332 14.44 -10.84 -36.29
CA VAL A 332 14.16 -9.46 -36.75
C VAL A 332 15.41 -8.61 -36.60
N LYS A 333 15.83 -8.00 -37.73
CA LYS A 333 17.03 -7.13 -37.78
C LYS A 333 16.63 -5.69 -37.97
N SER A 334 17.45 -4.77 -37.45
CA SER A 334 17.31 -3.36 -37.66
C SER A 334 17.56 -2.98 -39.12
N LYS A 335 16.69 -2.10 -39.66
CA LYS A 335 16.82 -1.52 -40.98
C LYS A 335 17.49 -0.14 -40.92
N GLU A 336 17.69 0.41 -39.74
CA GLU A 336 18.18 1.74 -39.49
C GLU A 336 19.28 1.72 -38.42
N SER A 337 20.19 2.71 -38.50
CA SER A 337 21.18 2.98 -37.45
C SER A 337 20.76 4.17 -36.60
N GLY A 338 20.97 4.09 -35.26
CA GLY A 338 20.63 5.18 -34.34
C GLY A 338 20.41 4.71 -32.94
N TYR A 339 19.45 5.30 -32.24
CA TYR A 339 19.07 4.99 -30.89
C TYR A 339 17.57 4.66 -30.82
N ILE A 340 17.22 3.63 -30.08
CA ILE A 340 15.80 3.28 -29.85
C ILE A 340 15.15 4.37 -28.99
N SER A 341 14.25 5.13 -29.60
CA SER A 341 13.54 6.24 -28.95
C SER A 341 12.16 5.86 -28.43
N GLU A 342 11.54 4.83 -29.02
CA GLU A 342 10.23 4.31 -28.63
C GLU A 342 10.15 2.81 -28.92
N ILE A 343 9.51 2.06 -28.03
CA ILE A 343 9.06 0.68 -28.24
C ILE A 343 7.59 0.67 -27.85
N LYS A 344 6.69 0.48 -28.80
CA LYS A 344 5.24 0.57 -28.57
C LYS A 344 4.71 -0.70 -27.90
N PRO A 345 4.36 -0.66 -26.62
CA PRO A 345 4.05 -1.88 -25.88
C PRO A 345 2.77 -2.57 -26.39
N LEU A 346 1.74 -1.80 -26.77
CA LEU A 346 0.49 -2.38 -27.24
C LEU A 346 0.63 -3.08 -28.59
N GLU A 347 1.40 -2.52 -29.54
CA GLU A 347 1.64 -3.17 -30.84
C GLU A 347 2.37 -4.52 -30.66
N ILE A 348 3.34 -4.59 -29.70
CA ILE A 348 4.00 -5.86 -29.39
C ILE A 348 3.03 -6.82 -28.70
N ALA A 349 2.18 -6.34 -27.81
CA ALA A 349 1.18 -7.19 -27.16
C ALA A 349 0.14 -7.74 -28.14
N GLU A 350 -0.29 -6.92 -29.12
CA GLU A 350 -1.18 -7.33 -30.21
C GLU A 350 -0.50 -8.38 -31.11
N LEU A 351 0.77 -8.17 -31.45
CA LEU A 351 1.55 -9.17 -32.17
C LEU A 351 1.57 -10.49 -31.40
N VAL A 352 1.95 -10.47 -30.13
CA VAL A 352 2.03 -11.67 -29.28
C VAL A 352 0.66 -12.35 -29.12
N SER A 353 -0.41 -11.56 -29.03
CA SER A 353 -1.79 -12.10 -29.04
C SER A 353 -2.12 -12.78 -30.35
N SER A 354 -1.72 -12.20 -31.50
CA SER A 354 -1.94 -12.80 -32.81
C SER A 354 -1.17 -14.09 -33.06
N LEU A 355 -0.08 -14.32 -32.32
CA LEU A 355 0.67 -15.58 -32.31
C LEU A 355 -0.05 -16.67 -31.49
N GLY A 356 -1.11 -16.35 -30.75
CA GLY A 356 -1.87 -17.27 -29.94
C GLY A 356 -1.62 -17.17 -28.42
N ALA A 357 -0.78 -16.26 -27.93
CA ALA A 357 -0.48 -16.14 -26.50
C ALA A 357 -1.54 -15.39 -25.68
N GLY A 358 -2.50 -14.72 -26.34
CA GLY A 358 -3.57 -13.94 -25.71
C GLY A 358 -4.97 -14.55 -25.94
N ARG A 359 -5.93 -14.17 -25.05
CA ARG A 359 -7.35 -14.51 -25.23
C ARG A 359 -8.12 -13.33 -25.79
N VAL A 360 -8.84 -13.55 -26.87
CA VAL A 360 -9.86 -12.62 -27.38
C VAL A 360 -11.17 -12.88 -26.63
N LYS A 361 -11.53 -14.16 -26.42
CA LYS A 361 -12.65 -14.59 -25.61
C LYS A 361 -12.15 -15.37 -24.41
N LYS A 362 -12.93 -15.39 -23.34
CA LYS A 362 -12.56 -16.04 -22.07
C LYS A 362 -12.29 -17.54 -22.22
N GLU A 363 -12.97 -18.18 -23.16
CA GLU A 363 -12.91 -19.61 -23.43
C GLU A 363 -11.76 -20.01 -24.37
N ASP A 364 -11.06 -19.03 -24.97
CA ASP A 364 -10.00 -19.31 -25.93
C ASP A 364 -8.84 -20.07 -25.25
N ASN A 365 -8.39 -21.12 -25.93
CA ASN A 365 -7.14 -21.78 -25.60
C ASN A 365 -5.97 -20.93 -26.10
N ILE A 366 -4.99 -20.71 -25.24
CA ILE A 366 -3.79 -19.94 -25.58
C ILE A 366 -2.60 -20.87 -25.75
N ASP A 367 -1.69 -20.49 -26.66
CA ASP A 367 -0.38 -21.10 -26.76
C ASP A 367 0.60 -20.42 -25.82
N LEU A 368 1.07 -21.18 -24.83
CA LEU A 368 1.96 -20.65 -23.80
C LEU A 368 3.43 -20.58 -24.26
N SER A 369 3.77 -21.24 -25.38
CA SER A 369 5.15 -21.37 -25.89
C SER A 369 5.60 -20.24 -26.81
N VAL A 370 4.66 -19.44 -27.31
CA VAL A 370 4.91 -18.37 -28.26
C VAL A 370 5.17 -17.03 -27.58
N GLY A 371 5.82 -16.08 -28.28
CA GLY A 371 6.12 -14.77 -27.77
C GLY A 371 7.21 -14.04 -28.52
N VAL A 372 7.63 -12.92 -27.98
CA VAL A 372 8.66 -12.06 -28.54
C VAL A 372 9.79 -11.85 -27.52
N ARG A 373 11.04 -11.95 -27.98
CA ARG A 373 12.22 -11.51 -27.25
C ARG A 373 12.82 -10.30 -27.95
N LEU A 374 13.07 -9.24 -27.21
CA LEU A 374 13.84 -8.09 -27.66
C LEU A 374 15.30 -8.26 -27.19
N PHE A 375 16.26 -7.90 -28.03
CA PHE A 375 17.70 -7.86 -27.68
C PHE A 375 18.17 -6.45 -27.40
N LYS A 376 17.35 -5.47 -27.72
CA LYS A 376 17.59 -4.06 -27.50
C LYS A 376 16.39 -3.44 -26.80
N THR A 377 16.65 -2.50 -25.90
CA THR A 377 15.62 -1.79 -25.14
C THR A 377 15.66 -0.27 -25.41
N LEU A 378 14.80 0.49 -24.74
CA LEU A 378 14.80 1.96 -24.88
C LEU A 378 16.18 2.53 -24.60
N TYR A 379 16.61 3.46 -25.45
CA TYR A 379 17.85 4.22 -25.39
C TYR A 379 19.10 3.46 -25.87
N ASP A 380 18.98 2.18 -26.24
CA ASP A 380 20.08 1.41 -26.78
C ASP A 380 20.47 1.92 -28.17
N LYS A 381 21.77 1.87 -28.47
CA LYS A 381 22.30 2.10 -29.81
C LYS A 381 22.09 0.85 -30.66
N VAL A 382 21.68 1.04 -31.90
CA VAL A 382 21.53 -0.02 -32.90
C VAL A 382 22.19 0.42 -34.22
N GLU A 383 22.66 -0.58 -34.96
CA GLU A 383 23.20 -0.40 -36.31
C GLU A 383 22.39 -1.25 -37.30
N ILE A 384 22.44 -0.88 -38.57
CA ILE A 384 21.77 -1.65 -39.64
C ILE A 384 22.27 -3.11 -39.58
N GLY A 385 21.36 -4.07 -39.56
CA GLY A 385 21.68 -5.49 -39.48
C GLY A 385 21.78 -6.06 -38.04
N ASP A 386 21.82 -5.20 -36.99
CA ASP A 386 21.73 -5.69 -35.61
C ASP A 386 20.44 -6.47 -35.38
N ILE A 387 20.54 -7.59 -34.69
CA ILE A 387 19.34 -8.34 -34.24
C ILE A 387 18.67 -7.52 -33.14
N ILE A 388 17.44 -7.10 -33.40
CA ILE A 388 16.63 -6.32 -32.46
C ILE A 388 15.60 -7.18 -31.73
N GLY A 389 15.22 -8.35 -32.29
CA GLY A 389 14.30 -9.28 -31.64
C GLY A 389 14.22 -10.63 -32.31
N GLU A 390 13.60 -11.57 -31.58
CA GLU A 390 13.17 -12.89 -32.05
C GLU A 390 11.66 -13.05 -31.78
N ILE A 391 10.96 -13.66 -32.72
CA ILE A 391 9.54 -14.04 -32.61
C ILE A 391 9.47 -15.55 -32.52
N TYR A 392 8.91 -16.07 -31.45
CA TYR A 392 8.60 -17.50 -31.26
C TYR A 392 7.17 -17.76 -31.67
N TYR A 393 6.92 -18.61 -32.65
CA TYR A 393 5.58 -18.83 -33.21
C TYR A 393 5.34 -20.32 -33.47
N LYS A 394 4.09 -20.76 -33.37
CA LYS A 394 3.69 -22.10 -33.76
C LYS A 394 3.31 -22.12 -35.25
N ASP A 395 2.36 -21.28 -35.60
CA ASP A 395 1.94 -21.05 -36.97
C ASP A 395 2.42 -19.66 -37.42
N TYR A 396 2.90 -19.57 -38.66
CA TYR A 396 3.40 -18.30 -39.19
C TYR A 396 2.26 -17.29 -39.37
N VAL A 397 2.46 -16.11 -38.80
CA VAL A 397 1.54 -15.00 -38.95
C VAL A 397 2.12 -13.98 -39.94
N ASN A 398 1.36 -13.66 -40.98
CA ASN A 398 1.79 -12.73 -42.02
C ASN A 398 2.27 -11.39 -41.41
N ASP A 399 3.36 -10.88 -41.98
CA ASP A 399 3.96 -9.61 -41.61
C ASP A 399 4.43 -9.49 -40.14
N MET A 400 4.60 -10.60 -39.40
CA MET A 400 4.97 -10.54 -37.99
C MET A 400 6.31 -9.85 -37.75
N GLU A 401 7.31 -10.02 -38.62
CA GLU A 401 8.62 -9.36 -38.54
C GLU A 401 8.47 -7.85 -38.79
N SER A 402 7.62 -7.46 -39.76
CA SER A 402 7.31 -6.08 -40.06
C SER A 402 6.56 -5.42 -38.90
N LYS A 403 5.60 -6.13 -38.28
CA LYS A 403 4.87 -5.64 -37.10
C LYS A 403 5.83 -5.37 -35.95
N LEU A 404 6.80 -6.26 -35.68
CA LEU A 404 7.80 -6.04 -34.64
C LEU A 404 8.72 -4.86 -34.98
N THR A 405 9.20 -4.78 -36.23
CA THR A 405 10.04 -3.66 -36.67
C THR A 405 9.31 -2.31 -36.51
N ASN A 406 8.04 -2.23 -36.95
CA ASN A 406 7.23 -1.00 -36.91
C ASN A 406 6.87 -0.56 -35.49
N SER A 407 6.89 -1.50 -34.54
CA SER A 407 6.68 -1.20 -33.11
C SER A 407 7.88 -0.51 -32.46
N ILE A 408 9.05 -0.49 -33.13
CA ILE A 408 10.30 0.08 -32.63
C ILE A 408 10.67 1.31 -33.48
N LYS A 409 10.81 2.47 -32.82
CA LYS A 409 11.24 3.72 -33.47
C LYS A 409 12.69 4.01 -33.16
N ILE A 410 13.49 4.20 -34.19
CA ILE A 410 14.89 4.57 -34.13
C ILE A 410 15.06 6.04 -34.52
N THR A 411 15.98 6.75 -33.88
CA THR A 411 16.30 8.14 -34.12
C THR A 411 17.81 8.35 -34.12
N SER A 412 18.31 9.29 -34.89
CA SER A 412 19.75 9.61 -34.96
C SER A 412 20.31 10.21 -33.67
N ILE A 413 19.45 10.82 -32.84
CA ILE A 413 19.85 11.47 -31.58
C ILE A 413 19.34 10.65 -30.39
N LYS A 414 20.23 10.37 -29.43
CA LYS A 414 19.86 9.69 -28.18
C LYS A 414 18.92 10.57 -27.38
N THR A 415 17.72 10.06 -27.10
CA THR A 415 16.76 10.74 -26.23
C THR A 415 17.17 10.63 -24.77
N LYS A 416 16.74 11.59 -23.93
CA LYS A 416 17.00 11.56 -22.49
C LYS A 416 16.31 10.38 -21.83
N GLU A 417 17.09 9.57 -21.10
CA GLU A 417 16.56 8.48 -20.32
C GLU A 417 15.57 8.96 -19.25
N LYS A 418 14.45 8.26 -19.12
CA LYS A 418 13.43 8.54 -18.12
C LYS A 418 13.41 7.41 -17.08
N ASP A 419 13.41 7.77 -15.81
CA ASP A 419 13.29 6.80 -14.73
C ASP A 419 12.02 5.98 -14.88
N ILE A 420 12.11 4.65 -14.62
CA ILE A 420 10.95 3.75 -14.63
C ILE A 420 9.97 4.10 -13.51
N VAL A 421 10.46 4.53 -12.35
CA VAL A 421 9.65 4.96 -11.22
C VAL A 421 9.38 6.46 -11.35
N ILE A 422 8.12 6.82 -11.56
CA ILE A 422 7.66 8.22 -11.67
C ILE A 422 7.57 8.88 -10.30
N GLY A 423 7.19 8.11 -9.29
CA GLY A 423 7.03 8.59 -7.92
C GLY A 423 6.29 7.57 -7.05
N VAL A 424 6.23 7.87 -5.77
CA VAL A 424 5.57 7.02 -4.78
C VAL A 424 4.59 7.85 -3.98
N ILE A 425 3.39 7.32 -3.84
CA ILE A 425 2.34 7.90 -3.01
C ILE A 425 2.08 6.91 -1.88
N LYS A 426 2.24 7.39 -0.68
CA LYS A 426 1.96 6.65 0.55
C LYS A 426 1.20 7.58 1.48
N TRP A 427 0.50 7.01 2.42
CA TRP A 427 -0.01 7.80 3.52
C TRP A 427 1.18 8.39 4.27
N VAL A 428 1.43 9.67 4.08
CA VAL A 428 2.35 10.41 4.93
C VAL A 428 1.49 10.89 6.08
N ILE A 429 1.75 10.40 7.28
CA ILE A 429 1.44 11.15 8.47
C ILE A 429 2.31 12.39 8.34
N LEU A 430 1.75 13.46 7.82
CA LEU A 430 2.39 14.77 7.86
C LEU A 430 2.41 15.18 9.33
N MET A 431 3.46 14.76 10.03
CA MET A 431 3.89 15.49 11.19
C MET A 431 4.35 16.86 10.69
N LYS A 432 3.46 17.85 10.81
CA LYS A 432 3.71 19.23 10.44
C LYS A 432 4.70 19.83 11.43
N LYS A 433 6.00 19.56 11.28
CA LYS A 433 7.04 20.20 12.09
C LYS A 433 7.19 21.71 11.82
N SER A 434 6.65 22.26 10.73
CA SER A 434 6.79 23.71 10.42
C SER A 434 5.52 24.53 10.59
N LEU A 435 4.35 23.93 10.84
CA LEU A 435 3.11 24.66 11.12
C LEU A 435 2.74 24.67 12.60
N SER A 436 3.46 23.93 13.44
CA SER A 436 3.27 23.84 14.89
C SER A 436 3.52 25.19 15.58
N LEU A 437 4.51 25.98 15.14
CA LEU A 437 4.81 27.27 15.77
C LEU A 437 3.81 28.40 15.44
N LEU A 438 3.11 28.30 14.31
CA LEU A 438 2.05 29.27 13.93
C LEU A 438 0.65 28.85 14.39
N LEU A 439 0.40 27.54 14.53
CA LEU A 439 -0.89 27.01 15.00
C LEU A 439 -1.00 27.00 16.53
N THR A 440 0.10 26.89 17.28
CA THR A 440 0.06 26.98 18.76
C THR A 440 -0.43 28.34 19.26
N PHE A 441 -0.33 29.40 18.47
CA PHE A 441 -0.89 30.71 18.84
C PHE A 441 -2.38 30.86 18.49
N PHE A 442 -2.92 29.99 17.58
CA PHE A 442 -4.33 30.04 17.14
C PHE A 442 -5.24 28.96 17.74
N LEU A 443 -4.65 27.91 18.33
CA LEU A 443 -5.40 26.77 18.90
C LEU A 443 -5.76 26.95 20.38
N PHE A 444 -5.51 28.13 20.96
CA PHE A 444 -5.88 28.38 22.36
C PHE A 444 -7.38 28.67 22.60
N THR A 445 -8.22 28.62 21.56
CA THR A 445 -9.66 28.98 21.70
C THR A 445 -10.66 28.02 21.07
N ILE A 446 -10.28 26.84 20.51
CA ILE A 446 -11.28 25.86 20.07
C ILE A 446 -10.90 24.50 20.66
N LYS A 447 -11.53 24.11 21.76
CA LYS A 447 -11.61 22.72 22.21
C LYS A 447 -12.47 21.96 21.20
N LEU A 448 -11.86 21.33 20.20
CA LEU A 448 -12.51 20.29 19.41
C LEU A 448 -12.36 18.97 20.20
N ASN A 449 -13.36 18.67 21.00
CA ASN A 449 -13.49 17.35 21.62
C ASN A 449 -14.01 16.40 20.54
N ALA A 450 -13.24 15.41 20.14
CA ALA A 450 -13.59 14.51 19.09
C ALA A 450 -14.27 13.23 19.64
N ILE A 451 -13.57 12.34 20.34
CA ILE A 451 -14.18 11.13 20.92
C ILE A 451 -14.73 11.43 22.32
N GLU A 452 -16.03 11.18 22.51
CA GLU A 452 -16.68 11.40 23.79
C GLU A 452 -16.53 10.23 24.74
N ASN A 453 -16.54 9.00 24.20
CA ASN A 453 -16.38 7.79 24.98
C ASN A 453 -15.85 6.62 24.14
N ILE A 454 -15.08 5.73 24.76
CA ILE A 454 -14.70 4.42 24.24
C ILE A 454 -15.13 3.37 25.25
N SER A 455 -15.76 2.30 24.80
CA SER A 455 -16.18 1.17 25.64
C SER A 455 -16.03 -0.16 24.91
N ILE A 456 -15.90 -1.23 25.68
CA ILE A 456 -15.85 -2.60 25.19
C ILE A 456 -16.97 -3.37 25.88
N ASN A 457 -17.73 -4.18 25.12
CA ASN A 457 -18.82 -4.97 25.68
C ASN A 457 -18.37 -5.80 26.89
N ARG A 458 -19.00 -5.54 28.05
CA ARG A 458 -18.81 -6.27 29.32
C ARG A 458 -17.41 -6.22 29.94
N GLU A 459 -16.53 -5.37 29.40
CA GLU A 459 -15.14 -5.28 29.86
C GLU A 459 -14.80 -3.85 30.30
N THR A 460 -13.87 -3.72 31.22
CA THR A 460 -13.46 -2.42 31.77
C THR A 460 -12.13 -1.97 31.17
N LEU A 461 -12.05 -0.71 30.75
CA LEU A 461 -10.81 -0.08 30.35
C LEU A 461 -9.94 0.22 31.58
N VAL A 462 -8.64 0.01 31.47
CA VAL A 462 -7.67 0.37 32.51
C VAL A 462 -6.60 1.29 31.92
N PRO A 463 -6.52 2.55 32.36
CA PRO A 463 -7.43 3.22 33.30
C PRO A 463 -8.82 3.46 32.70
N ASP A 464 -9.78 3.93 33.50
CA ASP A 464 -11.08 4.37 33.00
C ASP A 464 -10.93 5.41 31.90
N PHE A 465 -11.89 5.44 30.95
CA PHE A 465 -11.80 6.34 29.81
C PHE A 465 -11.66 7.81 30.23
N SER A 466 -10.63 8.46 29.67
CA SER A 466 -10.37 9.88 29.77
C SER A 466 -9.87 10.41 28.46
N LYS A 467 -10.32 11.62 28.06
CA LYS A 467 -9.91 12.24 26.79
C LYS A 467 -8.40 12.52 26.69
N GLU A 468 -7.72 12.61 27.81
CA GLU A 468 -6.28 12.82 27.91
C GLU A 468 -5.44 11.53 27.83
N THR A 469 -6.07 10.38 28.10
CA THR A 469 -5.38 9.08 28.10
C THR A 469 -5.47 8.46 26.72
N ARG A 470 -4.34 8.11 26.12
CA ARG A 470 -4.27 7.60 24.73
C ARG A 470 -4.08 6.09 24.64
N VAL A 471 -3.72 5.42 25.73
CA VAL A 471 -3.47 3.98 25.76
C VAL A 471 -4.27 3.35 26.90
N TYR A 472 -5.01 2.30 26.58
CA TYR A 472 -5.83 1.53 27.53
C TYR A 472 -5.48 0.06 27.47
N ASN A 473 -5.54 -0.61 28.63
CA ASN A 473 -5.39 -2.05 28.73
C ASN A 473 -6.74 -2.67 29.10
N VAL A 474 -7.00 -3.87 28.56
CA VAL A 474 -8.20 -4.65 28.85
C VAL A 474 -7.78 -6.09 28.98
N TYR A 475 -8.30 -6.78 30.00
CA TYR A 475 -8.12 -8.20 30.19
C TYR A 475 -9.44 -8.95 29.96
N VAL A 476 -9.38 -10.02 29.16
CA VAL A 476 -10.53 -10.87 28.89
C VAL A 476 -10.16 -12.34 29.11
N LEU A 477 -11.15 -13.16 29.51
CA LEU A 477 -10.97 -14.59 29.76
C LEU A 477 -10.55 -15.34 28.50
N SER A 478 -9.89 -16.47 28.64
CA SER A 478 -9.46 -17.34 27.54
C SER A 478 -10.62 -17.81 26.65
N SER A 479 -11.83 -17.89 27.22
CA SER A 479 -13.07 -18.23 26.52
C SER A 479 -13.62 -17.10 25.62
N THR A 480 -13.13 -15.86 25.78
CA THR A 480 -13.62 -14.70 25.02
C THR A 480 -12.93 -14.64 23.66
N GLU A 481 -13.59 -15.11 22.62
CA GLU A 481 -13.03 -15.14 21.26
C GLU A 481 -13.29 -13.86 20.45
N ILE A 482 -14.35 -13.15 20.78
CA ILE A 482 -14.80 -11.95 20.07
C ILE A 482 -15.18 -10.88 21.08
N ILE A 483 -14.75 -9.65 20.85
CA ILE A 483 -15.17 -8.46 21.56
C ILE A 483 -15.78 -7.45 20.60
N THR A 484 -16.59 -6.52 21.14
CA THR A 484 -17.10 -5.39 20.38
C THR A 484 -16.58 -4.09 20.99
N ILE A 485 -15.84 -3.31 20.20
CA ILE A 485 -15.32 -2.00 20.58
C ILE A 485 -16.32 -0.95 20.09
N ASN A 486 -16.83 -0.12 21.00
CA ASN A 486 -17.71 1.00 20.69
C ASN A 486 -16.97 2.31 21.00
N ALA A 487 -17.22 3.33 20.17
CA ALA A 487 -16.81 4.68 20.46
C ALA A 487 -17.87 5.65 19.96
N THR A 488 -18.11 6.73 20.72
CA THR A 488 -19.04 7.81 20.38
C THR A 488 -18.28 9.11 20.24
N GLY A 489 -18.76 9.97 19.35
CA GLY A 489 -18.22 11.29 19.08
C GLY A 489 -19.27 12.19 18.43
N GLU A 490 -18.88 13.38 17.98
CA GLU A 490 -19.79 14.37 17.41
C GLU A 490 -20.33 13.96 16.02
N GLU A 491 -21.47 14.55 15.60
CA GLU A 491 -22.26 14.19 14.40
C GLU A 491 -21.45 14.26 13.07
N ASN A 492 -20.40 15.06 13.02
CA ASN A 492 -19.53 15.23 11.84
C ASN A 492 -18.21 14.45 11.89
N GLU A 493 -18.09 13.53 12.82
CA GLU A 493 -16.88 12.79 13.10
C GLU A 493 -16.91 11.39 12.47
N LEU A 494 -15.80 10.98 11.84
CA LEU A 494 -15.59 9.62 11.37
C LEU A 494 -14.71 8.88 12.37
N ILE A 495 -15.28 7.92 13.12
CA ILE A 495 -14.53 7.07 14.04
C ILE A 495 -14.24 5.73 13.35
N THR A 496 -12.98 5.29 13.38
CA THR A 496 -12.53 4.02 12.83
C THR A 496 -11.92 3.13 13.91
N GLY A 497 -11.77 1.82 13.64
CA GLY A 497 -11.23 0.86 14.62
C GLY A 497 -12.29 0.22 15.50
N THR A 498 -13.54 0.68 15.48
CA THR A 498 -14.68 0.15 16.23
C THR A 498 -15.25 -1.14 15.62
N GLY A 499 -16.26 -1.74 16.27
CA GLY A 499 -16.96 -2.96 15.85
C GLY A 499 -16.39 -4.23 16.43
N SER A 500 -16.86 -5.38 15.93
CA SER A 500 -16.44 -6.69 16.42
C SER A 500 -15.01 -7.03 16.02
N LYS A 501 -14.23 -7.55 16.98
CA LYS A 501 -12.84 -7.94 16.83
C LYS A 501 -12.63 -9.36 17.35
N SER A 502 -12.04 -10.22 16.53
CA SER A 502 -11.58 -11.55 16.98
C SER A 502 -10.28 -11.42 17.75
N LEU A 503 -10.16 -12.16 18.85
CA LEU A 503 -9.00 -12.14 19.74
C LEU A 503 -8.20 -13.43 19.64
N LYS A 504 -6.89 -13.31 19.47
CA LYS A 504 -5.92 -14.38 19.69
C LYS A 504 -5.61 -14.51 21.17
N LYS A 505 -5.15 -15.71 21.64
CA LYS A 505 -4.57 -15.84 22.97
C LYS A 505 -3.39 -14.87 23.12
N GLY A 506 -3.28 -14.24 24.29
CA GLY A 506 -2.28 -13.24 24.59
C GLY A 506 -2.70 -11.82 24.16
N LEU A 507 -1.73 -10.96 23.89
CA LEU A 507 -1.93 -9.53 23.60
C LEU A 507 -2.47 -9.29 22.18
N ASN A 508 -3.55 -8.51 22.11
CA ASN A 508 -4.13 -7.98 20.87
C ASN A 508 -4.13 -6.45 20.96
N VAL A 509 -3.69 -5.76 19.93
CA VAL A 509 -3.60 -4.30 19.89
C VAL A 509 -4.52 -3.75 18.83
N PHE A 510 -5.41 -2.81 19.21
CA PHE A 510 -6.33 -2.13 18.30
C PHE A 510 -6.19 -0.61 18.43
N GLU A 511 -6.30 0.10 17.31
CA GLU A 511 -6.30 1.56 17.27
C GLU A 511 -7.71 2.09 16.96
N ILE A 512 -8.16 3.05 17.75
CA ILE A 512 -9.41 3.79 17.55
C ILE A 512 -9.02 5.21 17.11
N ASN A 513 -9.42 5.58 15.91
CA ASN A 513 -9.04 6.86 15.31
C ASN A 513 -10.27 7.69 14.99
N SER A 514 -10.22 8.98 15.32
CA SER A 514 -11.22 9.97 14.98
C SER A 514 -10.74 10.90 13.89
N TYR A 515 -11.65 11.26 12.97
CA TYR A 515 -11.36 12.16 11.85
C TYR A 515 -12.48 13.18 11.70
N ILE A 516 -12.13 14.46 11.58
CA ILE A 516 -13.03 15.55 11.21
C ILE A 516 -12.54 16.14 9.88
N ASN A 517 -13.40 16.21 8.88
CA ASN A 517 -13.06 16.67 7.52
C ASN A 517 -11.81 15.95 6.94
N ASP A 518 -11.73 14.63 7.11
CA ASP A 518 -10.61 13.79 6.69
C ASP A 518 -9.27 14.06 7.44
N ILE A 519 -9.28 14.86 8.50
CA ILE A 519 -8.09 15.12 9.34
C ILE A 519 -8.20 14.25 10.59
N LEU A 520 -7.16 13.44 10.86
CA LEU A 520 -7.04 12.69 12.12
C LEU A 520 -6.97 13.70 13.26
N THR A 521 -7.95 13.65 14.14
CA THR A 521 -8.04 14.53 15.31
C THR A 521 -7.52 13.85 16.55
N GLU A 522 -7.85 12.57 16.71
CA GLU A 522 -7.44 11.78 17.88
C GLU A 522 -7.16 10.32 17.52
N SER A 523 -6.26 9.69 18.28
CA SER A 523 -5.94 8.26 18.19
C SER A 523 -5.78 7.68 19.59
N TYR A 524 -6.41 6.52 19.82
CA TYR A 524 -6.36 5.78 21.07
C TYR A 524 -5.93 4.34 20.78
N THR A 525 -5.09 3.77 21.64
CA THR A 525 -4.62 2.38 21.52
C THR A 525 -5.26 1.54 22.61
N LEU A 526 -5.86 0.41 22.23
CA LEU A 526 -6.43 -0.59 23.13
C LEU A 526 -5.57 -1.85 23.11
N ASN A 527 -4.91 -2.15 24.21
CA ASN A 527 -4.16 -3.38 24.44
C ASN A 527 -5.06 -4.39 25.12
N ILE A 528 -5.52 -5.42 24.43
CA ILE A 528 -6.47 -6.41 24.92
C ILE A 528 -5.79 -7.75 25.10
N THR A 529 -5.61 -8.18 26.36
CA THR A 529 -4.98 -9.46 26.67
C THR A 529 -6.03 -10.53 26.94
N ARG A 530 -6.02 -11.59 26.13
CA ARG A 530 -6.87 -12.78 26.29
C ARG A 530 -6.10 -13.91 26.96
N GLY A 531 -6.48 -14.32 28.17
CA GLY A 531 -5.84 -15.42 28.89
C GLY A 531 -6.44 -15.65 30.27
N GLU A 532 -6.10 -16.80 30.88
CA GLU A 532 -6.50 -17.21 32.24
C GLU A 532 -5.33 -17.10 33.23
N ASP A 533 -4.36 -16.23 32.99
CA ASP A 533 -3.18 -16.17 33.82
C ASP A 533 -3.51 -15.63 35.22
N VAL A 534 -3.00 -16.30 36.25
CA VAL A 534 -3.05 -15.81 37.63
C VAL A 534 -1.95 -14.78 37.77
N PHE A 535 -2.31 -13.50 37.76
CA PHE A 535 -1.35 -12.40 37.88
C PHE A 535 -1.10 -12.05 39.35
N ASP A 536 0.16 -11.71 39.66
CA ASP A 536 0.48 -11.09 40.95
C ASP A 536 -0.12 -9.70 41.01
N ASN A 537 -1.10 -9.48 41.86
CA ASN A 537 -1.79 -8.19 42.01
C ASN A 537 -1.02 -7.18 42.85
N GLU A 538 0.10 -7.58 43.46
CA GLU A 538 0.99 -6.71 44.25
C GLU A 538 2.19 -6.18 43.48
N THR A 539 2.55 -6.81 42.37
CA THR A 539 3.70 -6.33 41.58
C THR A 539 3.45 -4.93 40.98
N SER A 540 4.48 -4.09 41.03
CA SER A 540 4.52 -2.78 40.36
C SER A 540 5.74 -2.62 39.44
N ARG A 541 6.36 -3.75 39.02
CA ARG A 541 7.57 -3.76 38.19
C ARG A 541 7.29 -4.05 36.73
N LEU A 542 8.04 -3.42 35.86
CA LEU A 542 8.05 -3.76 34.45
C LEU A 542 8.80 -5.08 34.23
N GLU A 543 8.36 -5.86 33.24
CA GLU A 543 9.11 -7.01 32.72
C GLU A 543 10.14 -6.58 31.70
N ASP A 544 9.84 -5.54 30.91
CA ASP A 544 10.73 -5.00 29.91
C ASP A 544 10.49 -3.50 29.71
N LEU A 545 11.55 -2.80 29.29
CA LEU A 545 11.52 -1.39 28.92
C LEU A 545 12.53 -1.16 27.80
N SER A 546 12.07 -0.60 26.70
CA SER A 546 12.93 -0.19 25.60
C SER A 546 12.52 1.18 25.05
N ILE A 547 13.44 1.88 24.43
CA ILE A 547 13.20 3.14 23.73
C ILE A 547 13.64 2.95 22.28
N THR A 548 12.75 3.26 21.33
CA THR A 548 13.01 3.04 19.91
C THR A 548 14.28 3.77 19.46
N GLY A 549 15.23 3.01 18.92
CA GLY A 549 16.53 3.53 18.47
C GLY A 549 17.65 3.53 19.51
N TYR A 550 17.35 3.23 20.78
CA TYR A 550 18.32 3.23 21.89
C TYR A 550 18.36 1.88 22.59
N ASN A 551 19.57 1.43 22.91
CA ASN A 551 19.74 0.20 23.67
C ASN A 551 19.75 0.53 25.18
N ILE A 552 18.72 0.06 25.89
CA ILE A 552 18.62 0.12 27.35
C ILE A 552 18.88 -1.31 27.84
N ASP A 553 19.95 -1.54 28.61
CA ASP A 553 20.15 -2.83 29.30
C ASP A 553 19.20 -2.90 30.49
N PHE A 554 17.91 -3.21 30.17
CA PHE A 554 16.83 -3.15 31.15
C PHE A 554 16.95 -4.26 32.21
N LYS A 555 16.76 -3.87 33.46
CA LYS A 555 16.57 -4.77 34.62
C LYS A 555 15.42 -4.24 35.46
N SER A 556 14.48 -5.11 35.83
CA SER A 556 13.23 -4.75 36.50
C SER A 556 13.44 -4.10 37.88
N ASP A 557 14.61 -4.24 38.49
CA ASP A 557 15.02 -3.68 39.78
C ASP A 557 15.92 -2.42 39.64
N ASN A 558 16.30 -2.04 38.42
CA ASN A 558 16.99 -0.78 38.16
C ASN A 558 15.94 0.26 37.70
N PHE A 559 15.91 1.39 38.41
CA PHE A 559 14.91 2.43 38.18
C PHE A 559 15.48 3.67 37.49
N ASN A 560 16.78 3.69 37.18
CA ASN A 560 17.43 4.83 36.54
C ASN A 560 18.26 4.41 35.33
N TYR A 561 17.98 5.02 34.20
CA TYR A 561 18.66 4.80 32.94
C TYR A 561 19.08 6.12 32.31
N GLU A 562 20.01 6.10 31.39
CA GLU A 562 20.44 7.26 30.60
C GLU A 562 20.51 6.87 29.11
N ILE A 563 20.11 7.79 28.23
CA ILE A 563 20.29 7.69 26.78
C ILE A 563 20.92 8.99 26.25
N SER A 564 21.70 8.90 25.17
CA SER A 564 22.29 10.05 24.50
C SER A 564 21.66 10.27 23.15
N LEU A 565 21.03 11.43 22.94
CA LEU A 565 20.42 11.82 21.66
C LEU A 565 21.46 12.49 20.77
N ASN A 566 21.51 12.10 19.50
CA ASN A 566 22.37 12.73 18.51
C ASN A 566 21.74 13.97 17.85
N GLU A 567 20.42 14.10 17.83
CA GLU A 567 19.62 15.24 17.32
C GLU A 567 18.19 15.13 17.87
N ASP A 568 17.32 16.12 17.63
CA ASP A 568 15.91 16.09 18.06
C ASP A 568 15.14 14.94 17.39
N GLU A 569 15.17 13.74 17.99
CA GLU A 569 14.42 12.56 17.59
C GLU A 569 13.24 12.39 18.53
N ASP A 570 12.06 12.03 17.98
CA ASP A 570 10.90 11.64 18.77
C ASP A 570 11.17 10.26 19.38
N LEU A 571 11.16 10.16 20.69
CA LEU A 571 11.39 8.94 21.45
C LEU A 571 10.06 8.18 21.61
N GLU A 572 10.05 6.90 21.30
CA GLU A 572 8.91 6.01 21.57
C GLU A 572 9.32 5.05 22.70
N VAL A 573 8.58 5.11 23.80
CA VAL A 573 8.79 4.25 24.98
C VAL A 573 7.94 3.00 24.82
N ILE A 574 8.58 1.83 24.79
CA ILE A 574 7.93 0.52 24.72
C ILE A 574 8.21 -0.21 26.05
N TYR A 575 7.18 -0.70 26.69
CA TYR A 575 7.30 -1.45 27.94
C TYR A 575 6.41 -2.68 27.98
N LYS A 576 6.79 -3.65 28.81
CA LYS A 576 6.01 -4.87 29.08
C LYS A 576 5.75 -5.00 30.58
N VAL A 577 4.54 -5.40 30.95
CA VAL A 577 4.10 -5.62 32.33
C VAL A 577 3.76 -7.09 32.54
N SER A 578 4.05 -7.62 33.73
CA SER A 578 3.72 -8.99 34.15
C SER A 578 2.22 -9.15 34.47
N ASN A 579 1.57 -8.09 34.92
CA ASN A 579 0.14 -8.03 35.16
C ASN A 579 -0.49 -6.92 34.32
N PRO A 580 -1.35 -7.24 33.34
CA PRO A 580 -1.94 -6.26 32.43
C PRO A 580 -2.91 -5.28 33.13
N LYS A 581 -3.30 -5.54 34.37
CA LYS A 581 -4.13 -4.65 35.18
C LYS A 581 -3.33 -3.59 35.97
N MET A 582 -2.01 -3.60 35.87
CA MET A 582 -1.17 -2.53 36.42
C MET A 582 -1.42 -1.21 35.67
N ASN A 583 -1.42 -0.11 36.39
CA ASN A 583 -1.55 1.21 35.80
C ASN A 583 -0.16 1.78 35.50
N VAL A 584 0.15 2.01 34.25
CA VAL A 584 1.42 2.60 33.81
C VAL A 584 1.17 3.98 33.23
N LYS A 585 1.87 5.00 33.75
CA LYS A 585 1.85 6.37 33.24
C LYS A 585 3.23 6.75 32.76
N VAL A 586 3.35 7.16 31.51
CA VAL A 586 4.57 7.69 30.92
C VAL A 586 4.42 9.21 30.80
N SER A 587 5.41 9.95 31.28
CA SER A 587 5.53 11.40 31.12
C SER A 587 6.92 11.75 30.64
N GLU A 588 7.03 12.68 29.70
CA GLU A 588 8.28 13.10 29.08
C GLU A 588 8.49 14.60 29.21
N THR A 589 9.72 14.98 29.50
CA THR A 589 10.24 16.34 29.45
C THR A 589 11.44 16.37 28.51
N ASN A 590 12.02 17.56 28.27
CA ASN A 590 13.16 17.70 27.34
C ASN A 590 14.42 16.90 27.73
N ASP A 591 14.53 16.49 28.98
CA ASP A 591 15.72 15.85 29.58
C ASP A 591 15.42 14.61 30.43
N LEU A 592 14.14 14.23 30.57
CA LEU A 592 13.75 13.10 31.42
C LEU A 592 12.46 12.44 30.95
N ILE A 593 12.48 11.11 30.78
CA ILE A 593 11.28 10.29 30.67
C ILE A 593 11.02 9.64 32.03
N THR A 594 9.79 9.70 32.50
CA THR A 594 9.35 9.08 33.75
C THR A 594 8.25 8.08 33.49
N ILE A 595 8.44 6.82 33.90
CA ILE A 595 7.45 5.75 33.77
C ILE A 595 7.05 5.33 35.18
N LYS A 596 5.83 5.68 35.58
CA LYS A 596 5.23 5.36 36.86
C LYS A 596 4.35 4.13 36.73
N VAL A 597 4.63 3.08 37.49
CA VAL A 597 3.93 1.80 37.50
C VAL A 597 3.26 1.59 38.85
N ILE A 598 1.94 1.40 38.84
CA ILE A 598 1.14 1.17 40.04
C ILE A 598 0.55 -0.23 39.94
N SER A 599 0.70 -1.03 41.01
CA SER A 599 0.14 -2.39 41.11
C SER A 599 -1.38 -2.39 40.98
N GLU A 600 -1.97 -3.54 40.58
CA GLU A 600 -3.43 -3.72 40.45
C GLU A 600 -4.16 -3.35 41.74
N ASN A 601 -3.64 -3.79 42.90
CA ASN A 601 -4.20 -3.49 44.22
C ASN A 601 -3.94 -2.08 44.73
N LYS A 602 -3.22 -1.26 43.95
CA LYS A 602 -2.84 0.16 44.23
C LYS A 602 -1.99 0.35 45.50
N LYS A 603 -1.42 -0.70 46.08
CA LYS A 603 -0.59 -0.61 47.30
C LYS A 603 0.87 -0.36 47.00
N ASN A 604 1.37 -0.80 45.85
CA ASN A 604 2.77 -0.69 45.46
C ASN A 604 2.93 0.20 44.22
N GLU A 605 4.01 0.95 44.22
CA GLU A 605 4.36 1.87 43.12
C GLU A 605 5.85 1.78 42.81
N SER A 606 6.20 1.79 41.52
CA SER A 606 7.58 1.90 41.06
C SER A 606 7.70 3.05 40.02
N VAL A 607 8.83 3.76 40.03
CA VAL A 607 9.06 4.86 39.11
C VAL A 607 10.41 4.66 38.42
N TYR A 608 10.35 4.37 37.11
CA TYR A 608 11.52 4.29 36.25
C TYR A 608 11.79 5.66 35.63
N LYS A 609 13.05 6.06 35.59
CA LYS A 609 13.53 7.35 35.06
C LYS A 609 14.57 7.10 34.00
N VAL A 610 14.37 7.66 32.80
CA VAL A 610 15.35 7.64 31.71
C VAL A 610 15.80 9.07 31.45
N LYS A 611 17.03 9.38 31.81
CA LYS A 611 17.63 10.69 31.59
C LYS A 611 18.08 10.82 30.15
N ILE A 612 17.76 11.93 29.52
CA ILE A 612 18.10 12.25 28.13
C ILE A 612 19.29 13.21 28.12
N ASN A 613 20.44 12.73 27.67
CA ASN A 613 21.62 13.54 27.46
C ASN A 613 21.71 13.98 26.00
N LYS A 614 21.64 15.27 25.71
CA LYS A 614 21.80 15.81 24.35
C LYS A 614 23.27 16.05 24.06
N GLU A 615 23.89 15.28 23.17
CA GLU A 615 25.23 15.54 22.69
C GLU A 615 25.23 16.72 21.71
N VAL A 616 25.77 17.85 22.15
CA VAL A 616 26.11 18.94 21.23
C VAL A 616 27.41 18.56 20.53
N LYS A 617 27.35 18.05 19.30
CA LYS A 617 28.55 17.89 18.47
C LYS A 617 29.10 19.25 18.12
N VAL A 618 30.09 19.71 18.88
CA VAL A 618 30.99 20.79 18.47
C VAL A 618 31.88 20.21 17.36
N ASN A 619 31.50 20.42 16.10
CA ASN A 619 32.43 20.23 15.00
C ASN A 619 33.54 21.27 15.13
N ALA A 620 34.68 20.85 15.67
CA ALA A 620 35.90 21.61 15.69
C ALA A 620 36.44 21.72 14.25
N VAL A 621 35.88 22.62 13.46
CA VAL A 621 36.58 23.19 12.32
C VAL A 621 37.35 24.36 12.88
N ALA A 622 38.69 24.20 12.95
CA ALA A 622 39.62 25.29 13.25
C ALA A 622 39.48 26.37 12.17
N LEU A 623 38.65 27.36 12.40
CA LEU A 623 38.66 28.63 11.71
C LEU A 623 39.18 29.68 12.69
N LYS A 624 40.36 30.24 12.30
CA LYS A 624 41.01 31.33 12.95
C LYS A 624 40.01 32.41 13.35
N SER A 625 40.14 32.83 14.61
CA SER A 625 39.55 34.02 15.20
C SER A 625 39.68 35.23 14.31
N SER A 626 38.59 35.78 13.84
CA SER A 626 38.41 37.22 13.74
C SER A 626 36.95 37.52 13.41
N PHE A 627 36.39 38.47 14.16
CA PHE A 627 35.13 39.14 13.96
C PHE A 627 33.85 38.37 14.32
N PHE A 628 33.46 38.41 15.57
CA PHE A 628 32.10 38.82 15.93
C PHE A 628 32.13 39.49 17.30
N ASP A 629 32.38 40.77 17.25
CA ASP A 629 32.05 41.74 18.32
C ASP A 629 30.50 41.75 18.48
N LYS A 630 30.04 41.82 19.71
CA LYS A 630 28.62 41.98 20.07
C LYS A 630 28.07 43.26 19.41
N LYS A 631 27.52 43.12 18.18
CA LYS A 631 26.69 44.16 17.60
C LYS A 631 25.35 44.20 18.31
N LYS A 632 25.12 45.24 19.10
CA LYS A 632 23.78 45.73 19.43
C LYS A 632 23.08 46.01 18.10
N PHE A 633 21.94 45.35 17.85
CA PHE A 633 21.09 45.67 16.70
C PHE A 633 20.81 47.17 16.67
N ASP A 634 21.10 47.80 15.55
CA ASP A 634 20.87 49.21 15.36
C ASP A 634 19.36 49.51 15.36
N LYS A 635 18.97 50.69 15.85
CA LYS A 635 17.56 51.13 15.90
C LYS A 635 16.88 51.03 14.53
N PHE A 636 17.63 51.05 13.43
CA PHE A 636 17.16 50.92 12.06
C PHE A 636 16.79 49.48 11.73
N GLU A 637 17.57 48.46 12.10
CA GLU A 637 17.27 47.04 11.89
C GLU A 637 16.05 46.58 12.70
N LEU A 638 15.90 47.06 13.94
CA LEU A 638 14.71 46.85 14.77
C LEU A 638 13.46 47.48 14.12
N LYS A 639 13.60 48.61 13.40
CA LYS A 639 12.50 49.26 12.71
C LYS A 639 12.07 48.47 11.47
N ILE A 640 13.04 47.89 10.72
CA ILE A 640 12.75 47.01 9.57
C ILE A 640 12.05 45.74 10.02
N ILE A 641 12.50 45.08 11.09
CA ILE A 641 11.87 43.89 11.66
C ILE A 641 10.43 44.20 12.10
N ARG A 642 10.18 45.33 12.75
CA ARG A 642 8.83 45.78 13.16
C ARG A 642 7.94 46.04 11.94
N ILE A 643 8.44 46.69 10.88
CA ILE A 643 7.67 46.96 9.66
C ILE A 643 7.33 45.65 8.93
N SER A 644 8.30 44.69 8.87
CA SER A 644 8.04 43.37 8.27
C SER A 644 6.99 42.58 9.02
N ILE A 645 6.99 42.62 10.36
CA ILE A 645 5.97 41.95 11.19
C ILE A 645 4.60 42.61 10.97
N ILE A 646 4.52 43.95 10.95
CA ILE A 646 3.28 44.68 10.69
C ILE A 646 2.73 44.38 9.30
N SER A 647 3.56 44.28 8.27
CA SER A 647 3.15 43.95 6.90
C SER A 647 2.59 42.54 6.80
N VAL A 648 3.20 41.58 7.46
CA VAL A 648 2.68 40.19 7.52
C VAL A 648 1.34 40.10 8.24
N VAL A 649 1.18 40.83 9.35
CA VAL A 649 -0.10 40.91 10.08
C VAL A 649 -1.18 41.54 9.21
N PHE A 650 -0.83 42.59 8.45
CA PHE A 650 -1.80 43.26 7.54
C PHE A 650 -2.26 42.35 6.40
N ILE A 651 -1.35 41.55 5.82
CA ILE A 651 -1.68 40.56 4.78
C ILE A 651 -2.61 39.48 5.34
N ILE A 652 -2.33 38.99 6.56
CA ILE A 652 -3.16 37.97 7.22
C ILE A 652 -4.57 38.52 7.50
N MET A 653 -4.66 39.75 8.00
CA MET A 653 -5.94 40.44 8.25
C MET A 653 -6.73 40.65 6.95
N SER A 654 -6.08 41.01 5.86
CA SER A 654 -6.71 41.19 4.55
C SER A 654 -7.25 39.88 3.99
N VAL A 655 -6.53 38.76 4.13
CA VAL A 655 -7.00 37.44 3.74
C VAL A 655 -8.18 36.99 4.61
N LEU A 656 -8.13 37.22 5.90
CA LEU A 656 -9.26 36.94 6.81
C LEU A 656 -10.51 37.76 6.46
N PHE A 657 -10.33 39.03 6.18
CA PHE A 657 -11.45 39.93 5.78
C PHE A 657 -12.06 39.45 4.44
N TYR A 658 -11.23 39.05 3.49
CA TYR A 658 -11.68 38.45 2.23
C TYR A 658 -12.46 37.15 2.44
N LEU A 659 -11.98 36.26 3.30
CA LEU A 659 -12.68 35.00 3.62
C LEU A 659 -14.02 35.24 4.33
N ILE A 660 -14.08 36.21 5.25
CA ILE A 660 -15.32 36.63 5.92
C ILE A 660 -16.27 37.25 4.89
N PHE A 661 -15.76 38.10 4.00
CA PHE A 661 -16.57 38.75 2.94
C PHE A 661 -17.18 37.73 1.97
N VAL A 662 -16.40 36.73 1.56
CA VAL A 662 -16.86 35.61 0.71
C VAL A 662 -17.92 34.77 1.43
N LYS A 663 -17.74 34.52 2.74
CA LYS A 663 -18.72 33.80 3.56
C LYS A 663 -20.03 34.60 3.75
N TYR A 664 -19.92 35.92 3.88
CA TYR A 664 -21.07 36.83 3.99
C TYR A 664 -21.84 36.94 2.67
N LYS A 665 -21.12 36.98 1.53
CA LYS A 665 -21.74 37.01 0.20
C LYS A 665 -22.46 35.70 -0.15
N LYS A 666 -21.93 34.53 0.31
CA LYS A 666 -22.64 33.25 0.20
C LYS A 666 -23.91 33.15 1.05
N LYS A 667 -24.01 33.91 2.14
CA LYS A 667 -25.22 33.94 3.01
C LYS A 667 -26.32 34.86 2.51
N LYS A 668 -26.05 35.75 1.52
CA LYS A 668 -27.01 36.70 0.96
C LYS A 668 -27.64 36.25 -0.37
N ASN A 669 -27.20 35.08 -0.89
CA ASN A 669 -27.74 34.46 -2.12
C ASN A 669 -28.51 33.16 -1.79
N PHE A 670 -29.19 33.17 -0.62
CA PHE A 670 -30.25 32.22 -0.27
C PHE A 670 -31.50 33.01 0.08
#